data_bd2723697d6446482109df470d12aa29
#
_entry.id   bd2723697d6446482109df470d12aa29
#
_cell.length_a   1.000
_cell.length_b   1.000
_cell.length_c   1.000
_cell.angle_alpha   90.00
_cell.angle_beta   90.00
_cell.angle_gamma   90.00
#
_symmetry.space_group_name_H-M   'P 1'
#
loop_
_entity.id
_entity.type
_entity.pdbx_description
1 polymer ?
#
loop_
_entity_poly.entity_id
_entity_poly.type
_entity_poly.pdbx_seq_one_letter_code
_entity_poly.pdbx_strand_id
1 'polypeptide(L)'
;MSIKEHKIRPYARLLTMLGEQLISNEQIALAELIKNAYDADADWVKISFIDFDVKEGSDSISINSTEKSKIRIEDNGCGMTEDVIERSWMNPATPNKKTRNPDERSAKKRILQGEKGIGRFAILKLGRKIGITTRPLGTENHIEYFIDYDLSKYDDDFLTEDGKNKELFIDNISINVESREPSLINDRIISINGKPFVDNNHGTCIEISGLKGSWDYGKIKEVYEDTLKLKPIFSELIKKEEKYPFEIGFEINGRSSYLVNTESERLNNLLKDNTVITIKDGKYNEKKREFTYRLNGVPQKLSLNDPRLAGLSVFKDYFISDTLFDNHEVKITDCGNFNFNFYIFDFVADKETRFYLSKPEKELIKKHRIYLYRDGIRVAPYGDPDNDWLETDKKRATGRTGDYLSNDQVVGFVDITKKGNPKLRDKTNREGLIEEGSSMRDFIMLLHSFLLFIRQHPYKQYQEQNRQKKEQETKKLQVVQSKFDELKNVISNNSAALALHSELVKSYQIEKDFYEKRLEMTEELAGVGLSVETSSHDMMMLLLKSIDSLDSVIKEISYNSLFDTDIEKELHSIRGMLSFVTDQMKDIQLLFRSSKQRRREIRILDILQKVEKIYARSLKRNNITYKVHKIGSPIAVKCTDAVLLQVLINLFDNAIYWLSVIDSNDKRIEITLDGDNKQVIFSDSGPGIYEDDKPYIFEAFYSGKEEGRGLGLYIARQLLRRLGYDIYISEIQSENKLSGANFVINFIKAESNE
;
A
#
# COMPACT_ATOMS: atom_id res chain seq x y z
N MET A 1 50.40 42.87 -31.44
CA MET A 1 49.20 42.07 -31.23
C MET A 1 48.42 42.72 -30.11
N SER A 2 47.20 43.20 -30.36
CA SER A 2 46.29 43.71 -29.29
C SER A 2 45.52 42.55 -28.72
N ILE A 3 45.71 42.25 -27.44
CA ILE A 3 44.92 41.29 -26.70
C ILE A 3 43.63 42.03 -26.33
N LYS A 4 42.47 41.54 -26.82
CA LYS A 4 41.14 42.01 -26.40
C LYS A 4 40.54 41.00 -25.45
N GLU A 5 40.21 41.42 -24.26
CA GLU A 5 39.49 40.63 -23.29
C GLU A 5 38.00 40.63 -23.66
N HIS A 6 37.42 39.42 -23.80
CA HIS A 6 35.98 39.21 -24.06
C HIS A 6 35.38 38.48 -22.89
N LYS A 7 34.25 38.96 -22.37
CA LYS A 7 33.46 38.27 -21.32
C LYS A 7 32.49 37.31 -21.95
N ILE A 8 32.35 36.11 -21.38
CA ILE A 8 31.32 35.16 -21.74
C ILE A 8 30.00 35.71 -21.22
N ARG A 9 29.01 35.88 -22.10
CA ARG A 9 27.67 36.38 -21.78
C ARG A 9 26.64 35.37 -22.25
N PRO A 10 25.99 34.59 -21.34
CA PRO A 10 25.07 33.56 -21.72
C PRO A 10 23.72 34.14 -22.17
N TYR A 11 23.15 33.58 -23.21
CA TYR A 11 21.79 33.87 -23.65
C TYR A 11 20.75 33.37 -22.64
N ALA A 12 19.59 34.03 -22.53
CA ALA A 12 18.49 33.68 -21.63
C ALA A 12 17.94 32.28 -21.89
N ARG A 13 18.08 31.74 -23.11
CA ARG A 13 17.79 30.36 -23.48
C ARG A 13 18.44 29.31 -22.56
N LEU A 14 19.54 29.67 -21.87
CA LEU A 14 20.16 28.81 -20.88
C LEU A 14 19.18 28.48 -19.73
N LEU A 15 18.22 29.37 -19.42
CA LEU A 15 17.16 29.08 -18.40
C LEU A 15 16.25 27.93 -18.83
N THR A 16 15.90 27.87 -20.13
CA THR A 16 15.14 26.72 -20.67
C THR A 16 15.95 25.42 -20.53
N MET A 17 17.23 25.47 -20.89
CA MET A 17 18.10 24.29 -20.76
C MET A 17 18.23 23.83 -19.30
N LEU A 18 18.32 24.77 -18.36
CA LEU A 18 18.40 24.48 -16.92
C LEU A 18 17.06 23.97 -16.35
N GLY A 19 15.93 24.51 -16.78
CA GLY A 19 14.60 24.16 -16.28
C GLY A 19 13.96 22.95 -16.99
N GLU A 20 14.06 22.90 -18.31
CA GLU A 20 13.32 21.88 -19.10
C GLU A 20 14.16 20.67 -19.48
N GLN A 21 15.45 20.85 -19.77
CA GLN A 21 16.31 19.75 -20.21
C GLN A 21 17.01 19.03 -19.04
N LEU A 22 17.31 19.74 -17.94
CA LEU A 22 17.89 19.11 -16.73
C LEU A 22 16.83 18.45 -15.84
N ILE A 23 15.58 18.89 -15.94
CA ILE A 23 14.44 18.30 -15.22
C ILE A 23 13.57 17.57 -16.26
N SER A 24 13.66 16.26 -16.31
CA SER A 24 13.07 15.44 -17.38
C SER A 24 11.53 15.44 -17.35
N ASN A 25 10.93 15.43 -16.16
CA ASN A 25 9.48 15.37 -15.99
C ASN A 25 8.97 16.17 -14.78
N GLU A 26 7.65 16.28 -14.67
CA GLU A 26 7.00 17.05 -13.61
C GLU A 26 7.08 16.38 -12.25
N GLN A 27 7.21 15.04 -12.20
CA GLN A 27 7.41 14.26 -10.98
C GLN A 27 8.72 14.66 -10.31
N ILE A 28 9.81 14.73 -11.09
CA ILE A 28 11.13 15.17 -10.59
C ILE A 28 11.08 16.64 -10.18
N ALA A 29 10.36 17.47 -10.93
CA ALA A 29 10.19 18.88 -10.58
C ALA A 29 9.57 19.06 -9.19
N LEU A 30 8.45 18.39 -8.92
CA LEU A 30 7.80 18.44 -7.61
C LEU A 30 8.65 17.79 -6.52
N ALA A 31 9.32 16.69 -6.82
CA ALA A 31 10.24 16.05 -5.89
C ALA A 31 11.37 16.98 -5.43
N GLU A 32 11.91 17.79 -6.32
CA GLU A 32 12.95 18.79 -5.97
C GLU A 32 12.39 19.90 -5.08
N LEU A 33 11.17 20.36 -5.32
CA LEU A 33 10.53 21.37 -4.46
C LEU A 33 10.22 20.82 -3.07
N ILE A 34 9.79 19.56 -2.98
CA ILE A 34 9.58 18.86 -1.70
C ILE A 34 10.92 18.69 -0.95
N LYS A 35 12.01 18.35 -1.64
CA LYS A 35 13.34 18.26 -1.03
C LYS A 35 13.82 19.63 -0.52
N ASN A 36 13.49 20.72 -1.22
CA ASN A 36 13.79 22.07 -0.74
C ASN A 36 13.05 22.39 0.56
N ALA A 37 11.77 22.01 0.69
CA ALA A 37 11.03 22.13 1.94
C ALA A 37 11.66 21.28 3.06
N TYR A 38 12.07 20.05 2.76
CA TYR A 38 12.79 19.20 3.71
C TYR A 38 14.11 19.82 4.19
N ASP A 39 14.90 20.39 3.27
CA ASP A 39 16.16 21.07 3.56
C ASP A 39 15.97 22.38 4.36
N ALA A 40 14.79 23.00 4.24
CA ALA A 40 14.36 24.17 5.01
C ALA A 40 13.78 23.81 6.40
N ASP A 41 13.94 22.55 6.85
CA ASP A 41 13.44 22.07 8.14
C ASP A 41 11.89 22.13 8.30
N ALA A 42 11.13 22.10 7.21
CA ALA A 42 9.69 22.05 7.27
C ALA A 42 9.20 20.76 8.00
N ASP A 43 8.12 20.85 8.76
CA ASP A 43 7.45 19.69 9.33
C ASP A 43 6.46 19.06 8.32
N TRP A 44 6.01 19.88 7.39
CA TRP A 44 5.12 19.46 6.34
C TRP A 44 5.34 20.26 5.05
N VAL A 45 4.96 19.65 3.94
CA VAL A 45 4.78 20.30 2.64
C VAL A 45 3.45 19.87 2.06
N LYS A 46 2.70 20.82 1.51
CA LYS A 46 1.37 20.60 0.94
C LYS A 46 1.35 21.05 -0.52
N ILE A 47 0.92 20.15 -1.39
CA ILE A 47 0.74 20.39 -2.82
C ILE A 47 -0.75 20.47 -3.10
N SER A 48 -1.23 21.65 -3.56
CA SER A 48 -2.63 21.91 -3.86
C SER A 48 -2.81 22.18 -5.35
N PHE A 49 -3.65 21.39 -6.00
CA PHE A 49 -4.13 21.62 -7.37
C PHE A 49 -5.42 22.42 -7.28
N ILE A 50 -5.39 23.68 -7.74
CA ILE A 50 -6.44 24.68 -7.52
C ILE A 50 -7.10 25.04 -8.86
N ASP A 51 -8.41 25.25 -8.88
CA ASP A 51 -9.23 25.61 -10.03
C ASP A 51 -9.16 24.60 -11.18
N PHE A 52 -9.12 23.31 -10.83
CA PHE A 52 -9.26 22.23 -11.79
C PHE A 52 -10.73 21.92 -12.05
N ASP A 53 -11.09 21.61 -13.31
CA ASP A 53 -12.44 21.15 -13.68
C ASP A 53 -12.62 19.71 -13.19
N VAL A 54 -13.51 19.52 -12.21
CA VAL A 54 -13.80 18.22 -11.61
C VAL A 54 -15.21 17.81 -11.99
N LYS A 55 -15.34 16.68 -12.68
CA LYS A 55 -16.61 16.05 -13.04
C LYS A 55 -16.71 14.70 -12.36
N GLU A 56 -17.62 14.60 -11.42
CA GLU A 56 -17.92 13.35 -10.70
C GLU A 56 -19.06 12.64 -11.45
N GLY A 57 -18.76 11.48 -12.05
CA GLY A 57 -19.76 10.56 -12.61
C GLY A 57 -20.07 9.45 -11.63
N SER A 58 -21.09 8.60 -11.91
CA SER A 58 -21.44 7.46 -11.06
C SER A 58 -20.29 6.45 -10.84
N ASP A 59 -19.42 6.29 -11.83
CA ASP A 59 -18.36 5.28 -11.82
C ASP A 59 -16.96 5.82 -12.16
N SER A 60 -16.82 7.11 -12.41
CA SER A 60 -15.53 7.70 -12.79
C SER A 60 -15.42 9.16 -12.40
N ILE A 61 -14.22 9.56 -11.99
CA ILE A 61 -13.87 10.95 -11.72
C ILE A 61 -12.99 11.42 -12.87
N SER A 62 -13.39 12.52 -13.51
CA SER A 62 -12.58 13.23 -14.51
C SER A 62 -12.12 14.55 -13.92
N ILE A 63 -10.82 14.78 -13.92
CA ILE A 63 -10.20 16.02 -13.44
C ILE A 63 -9.26 16.50 -14.54
N ASN A 64 -9.43 17.76 -14.96
CA ASN A 64 -8.60 18.33 -16.01
C ASN A 64 -8.20 19.76 -15.65
N SER A 65 -6.99 20.14 -16.08
CA SER A 65 -6.55 21.53 -15.95
C SER A 65 -7.31 22.47 -16.90
N THR A 66 -7.51 23.71 -16.45
CA THR A 66 -8.08 24.83 -17.18
C THR A 66 -7.02 25.93 -17.31
N GLU A 67 -7.29 26.96 -18.07
CA GLU A 67 -6.40 28.15 -18.15
C GLU A 67 -6.21 28.86 -16.79
N LYS A 68 -7.14 28.66 -15.84
CA LYS A 68 -7.10 29.24 -14.50
C LYS A 68 -6.43 28.34 -13.48
N SER A 69 -6.17 27.08 -13.85
CA SER A 69 -5.61 26.11 -12.92
C SER A 69 -4.22 26.49 -12.45
N LYS A 70 -3.96 26.22 -11.19
CA LYS A 70 -2.71 26.53 -10.49
C LYS A 70 -2.24 25.33 -9.68
N ILE A 71 -0.92 25.25 -9.49
CA ILE A 71 -0.30 24.35 -8.52
C ILE A 71 0.30 25.22 -7.42
N ARG A 72 -0.10 24.99 -6.18
CA ARG A 72 0.45 25.67 -5.00
C ARG A 72 1.22 24.66 -4.16
N ILE A 73 2.45 25.03 -3.78
CA ILE A 73 3.32 24.23 -2.91
C ILE A 73 3.61 25.11 -1.68
N GLU A 74 3.15 24.69 -0.53
CA GLU A 74 3.29 25.38 0.75
C GLU A 74 4.10 24.51 1.73
N ASP A 75 5.02 25.13 2.46
CA ASP A 75 5.78 24.51 3.54
C ASP A 75 5.92 25.47 4.75
N ASN A 76 6.13 24.88 5.94
CA ASN A 76 6.41 25.62 7.16
C ASN A 76 7.92 25.58 7.52
N GLY A 77 8.78 25.60 6.53
CA GLY A 77 10.23 25.66 6.72
C GLY A 77 10.73 27.01 7.23
N CYS A 78 12.04 27.18 7.29
CA CYS A 78 12.66 28.41 7.79
C CYS A 78 12.45 29.66 6.91
N GLY A 79 11.84 29.50 5.72
CA GLY A 79 11.68 30.58 4.76
C GLY A 79 13.02 31.14 4.22
N MET A 80 12.95 32.25 3.48
CA MET A 80 14.12 32.90 2.91
C MET A 80 14.25 34.35 3.39
N THR A 81 15.40 34.71 3.86
CA THR A 81 15.78 36.12 4.14
C THR A 81 16.19 36.83 2.85
N GLU A 82 16.20 38.14 2.86
CA GLU A 82 16.66 38.95 1.71
C GLU A 82 18.04 38.52 1.21
N ASP A 83 18.99 38.30 2.11
CA ASP A 83 20.32 37.81 1.77
C ASP A 83 20.31 36.45 1.07
N VAL A 84 19.44 35.55 1.51
CA VAL A 84 19.25 34.22 0.87
C VAL A 84 18.60 34.36 -0.51
N ILE A 85 17.65 35.29 -0.68
CA ILE A 85 17.04 35.58 -1.97
C ILE A 85 18.09 36.12 -2.93
N GLU A 86 18.80 37.17 -2.57
CA GLU A 86 19.79 37.84 -3.43
C GLU A 86 21.00 36.96 -3.73
N ARG A 87 21.64 36.40 -2.70
CA ARG A 87 22.92 35.69 -2.87
C ARG A 87 22.76 34.22 -3.24
N SER A 88 21.64 33.59 -2.94
CA SER A 88 21.46 32.19 -3.22
C SER A 88 20.34 31.92 -4.23
N TRP A 89 19.12 32.47 -4.03
CA TRP A 89 18.00 32.18 -4.91
C TRP A 89 18.19 32.79 -6.32
N MET A 90 18.65 34.00 -6.43
CA MET A 90 18.86 34.69 -7.72
C MET A 90 20.12 34.23 -8.46
N ASN A 91 21.06 33.58 -7.79
CA ASN A 91 22.33 33.17 -8.39
C ASN A 91 22.32 31.63 -8.63
N PRO A 92 22.14 31.16 -9.89
CA PRO A 92 22.18 29.76 -10.21
C PRO A 92 23.58 29.15 -9.98
N ALA A 93 23.63 27.86 -9.64
CA ALA A 93 24.84 27.07 -9.44
C ALA A 93 25.81 27.62 -8.38
N THR A 94 25.31 28.31 -7.34
CA THR A 94 26.13 28.79 -6.24
C THR A 94 26.93 27.68 -5.57
N PRO A 95 28.22 27.87 -5.24
CA PRO A 95 29.03 26.85 -4.58
C PRO A 95 28.68 26.66 -3.09
N ASN A 96 27.83 27.49 -2.52
CA ASN A 96 27.48 27.49 -1.08
C ASN A 96 27.11 26.13 -0.51
N LYS A 97 26.43 25.30 -1.30
CA LYS A 97 26.04 23.94 -0.86
C LYS A 97 27.15 22.90 -1.10
N LYS A 98 28.09 23.15 -2.01
CA LYS A 98 29.16 22.22 -2.37
C LYS A 98 30.36 22.31 -1.43
N THR A 99 30.58 23.49 -0.82
CA THR A 99 31.65 23.73 0.15
C THR A 99 31.29 23.36 1.58
N ARG A 100 30.02 22.93 1.82
CA ARG A 100 29.57 22.51 3.14
C ARG A 100 30.20 21.19 3.55
N ASN A 101 30.44 21.06 4.86
CA ASN A 101 30.90 19.81 5.44
C ASN A 101 29.84 18.72 5.23
N PRO A 102 30.18 17.48 4.76
CA PRO A 102 29.23 16.37 4.64
C PRO A 102 28.50 16.00 5.95
N ASP A 103 29.06 16.38 7.09
CA ASP A 103 28.46 16.20 8.40
C ASP A 103 27.53 17.34 8.83
N GLU A 104 27.40 18.41 8.02
CA GLU A 104 26.54 19.54 8.33
C GLU A 104 25.08 19.12 8.33
N ARG A 105 24.42 19.45 9.40
CA ARG A 105 23.00 19.13 9.64
C ARG A 105 22.22 20.43 9.74
N SER A 106 20.93 20.35 9.36
CA SER A 106 19.98 21.40 9.64
C SER A 106 19.77 21.59 11.16
N ALA A 107 19.04 22.62 11.57
CA ALA A 107 18.67 22.84 12.96
C ALA A 107 17.91 21.63 13.56
N LYS A 108 17.06 20.97 12.78
CA LYS A 108 16.38 19.71 13.14
C LYS A 108 17.26 18.46 12.94
N LYS A 109 18.58 18.62 12.72
CA LYS A 109 19.55 17.53 12.52
C LYS A 109 19.30 16.68 11.26
N ARG A 110 18.61 17.21 10.27
CA ARG A 110 18.41 16.55 8.97
C ARG A 110 19.67 16.64 8.13
N ILE A 111 19.89 15.63 7.28
CA ILE A 111 20.93 15.63 6.25
C ILE A 111 20.40 16.43 5.07
N LEU A 112 21.12 17.47 4.67
CA LEU A 112 20.72 18.32 3.55
C LEU A 112 20.83 17.57 2.23
N GLN A 113 19.77 17.60 1.43
CA GLN A 113 19.64 16.84 0.18
C GLN A 113 20.14 17.63 -1.04
N GLY A 114 19.95 18.96 -1.05
CA GLY A 114 20.34 19.81 -2.18
C GLY A 114 21.84 20.07 -2.25
N GLU A 115 22.48 19.77 -3.40
CA GLU A 115 23.92 19.96 -3.60
C GLU A 115 24.26 20.97 -4.70
N LYS A 116 23.46 21.08 -5.75
CA LYS A 116 23.86 21.72 -7.02
C LYS A 116 23.33 23.14 -7.24
N GLY A 117 22.38 23.59 -6.41
CA GLY A 117 21.81 24.94 -6.52
C GLY A 117 20.95 25.19 -7.78
N ILE A 118 20.54 24.14 -8.48
CA ILE A 118 19.73 24.22 -9.71
C ILE A 118 18.28 23.75 -9.52
N GLY A 119 17.96 23.05 -8.41
CA GLY A 119 16.63 22.49 -8.14
C GLY A 119 15.51 23.54 -8.12
N ARG A 120 15.84 24.83 -7.88
CA ARG A 120 14.89 25.94 -7.95
C ARG A 120 14.30 26.16 -9.35
N PHE A 121 15.02 25.78 -10.41
CA PHE A 121 14.52 25.88 -11.78
C PHE A 121 13.51 24.80 -12.14
N ALA A 122 13.26 23.84 -11.25
CA ALA A 122 12.18 22.88 -11.39
C ALA A 122 10.80 23.56 -11.55
N ILE A 123 10.63 24.77 -10.98
CA ILE A 123 9.41 25.56 -11.16
C ILE A 123 9.12 25.87 -12.64
N LEU A 124 10.16 26.08 -13.46
CA LEU A 124 10.03 26.42 -14.89
C LEU A 124 9.51 25.24 -15.72
N LYS A 125 9.65 24.00 -15.22
CA LYS A 125 9.05 22.81 -15.84
C LYS A 125 7.54 22.77 -15.68
N LEU A 126 7.01 23.35 -14.59
CA LEU A 126 5.62 23.26 -14.20
C LEU A 126 4.75 24.37 -14.80
N GLY A 127 5.27 25.58 -14.94
CA GLY A 127 4.50 26.71 -15.46
C GLY A 127 5.33 27.94 -15.79
N ARG A 128 4.66 29.01 -16.22
CA ARG A 128 5.31 30.25 -16.71
C ARG A 128 5.16 31.44 -15.76
N LYS A 129 4.12 31.45 -14.92
CA LYS A 129 3.86 32.51 -13.94
C LYS A 129 4.04 31.94 -12.54
N ILE A 130 5.04 32.38 -11.84
CA ILE A 130 5.41 31.85 -10.54
C ILE A 130 5.46 33.01 -9.54
N GLY A 131 4.58 32.95 -8.54
CA GLY A 131 4.61 33.81 -7.37
C GLY A 131 5.20 33.06 -6.18
N ILE A 132 6.23 33.58 -5.56
CA ILE A 132 6.84 32.97 -4.37
C ILE A 132 6.67 33.91 -3.20
N THR A 133 5.91 33.50 -2.20
CA THR A 133 5.79 34.20 -0.93
C THR A 133 6.63 33.49 0.10
N THR A 134 7.54 34.18 0.78
CA THR A 134 8.39 33.56 1.79
C THR A 134 8.53 34.43 3.03
N ARG A 135 8.44 33.80 4.20
CA ARG A 135 8.55 34.43 5.52
C ARG A 135 9.67 33.79 6.30
N PRO A 136 10.75 34.53 6.61
CA PRO A 136 11.89 33.99 7.35
C PRO A 136 11.53 33.69 8.80
N LEU A 137 12.08 32.58 9.32
CA LEU A 137 12.00 32.21 10.73
C LEU A 137 12.81 33.21 11.59
N GLY A 138 12.24 33.65 12.72
CA GLY A 138 12.96 34.46 13.72
C GLY A 138 13.12 35.95 13.38
N THR A 139 12.41 36.44 12.38
CA THR A 139 12.33 37.87 12.11
C THR A 139 11.31 38.52 13.08
N GLU A 140 11.82 39.33 14.00
CA GLU A 140 10.96 40.09 14.94
C GLU A 140 10.06 41.12 14.24
N ASN A 141 10.28 41.38 12.95
CA ASN A 141 9.62 42.42 12.17
C ASN A 141 8.56 41.89 11.20
N HIS A 142 8.09 40.65 11.30
CA HIS A 142 7.01 40.12 10.45
C HIS A 142 7.10 40.53 8.97
N ILE A 143 8.29 40.41 8.37
CA ILE A 143 8.52 40.77 6.98
C ILE A 143 8.22 39.54 6.10
N GLU A 144 7.46 39.78 5.05
CA GLU A 144 7.19 38.82 3.98
C GLU A 144 7.85 39.32 2.69
N TYR A 145 8.52 38.42 1.98
CA TYR A 145 9.06 38.71 0.65
C TYR A 145 8.17 38.04 -0.39
N PHE A 146 7.77 38.81 -1.39
CA PHE A 146 7.07 38.31 -2.57
C PHE A 146 7.98 38.44 -3.79
N ILE A 147 8.20 37.32 -4.47
CA ILE A 147 9.04 37.23 -5.67
C ILE A 147 8.10 36.95 -6.83
N ASP A 148 7.97 37.91 -7.75
CA ASP A 148 7.19 37.80 -8.97
C ASP A 148 8.10 37.33 -10.11
N TYR A 149 7.95 36.06 -10.49
CA TYR A 149 8.71 35.41 -11.54
C TYR A 149 7.81 35.17 -12.76
N ASP A 150 7.34 36.24 -13.39
CA ASP A 150 6.48 36.18 -14.57
C ASP A 150 7.30 36.12 -15.86
N LEU A 151 7.37 34.93 -16.45
CA LEU A 151 8.04 34.66 -17.73
C LEU A 151 7.05 34.58 -18.90
N SER A 152 5.78 34.92 -18.71
CA SER A 152 4.75 34.77 -19.75
C SER A 152 4.95 35.68 -20.97
N LYS A 153 5.73 36.76 -20.83
CA LYS A 153 6.09 37.66 -21.94
C LYS A 153 7.15 37.10 -22.89
N TYR A 154 7.85 36.02 -22.49
CA TYR A 154 8.87 35.37 -23.31
C TYR A 154 8.29 34.07 -23.93
N ASP A 155 8.80 33.69 -25.10
CA ASP A 155 8.57 32.36 -25.65
C ASP A 155 9.37 31.28 -24.88
N ASP A 156 9.13 30.00 -25.20
CA ASP A 156 9.79 28.89 -24.48
C ASP A 156 11.32 28.89 -24.62
N ASP A 157 11.82 29.40 -25.73
CA ASP A 157 13.26 29.46 -26.03
C ASP A 157 13.93 30.83 -25.71
N PHE A 158 13.16 31.77 -25.15
CA PHE A 158 13.63 33.16 -24.90
C PHE A 158 14.20 33.83 -26.13
N LEU A 159 13.61 33.61 -27.30
CA LEU A 159 13.98 34.23 -28.56
C LEU A 159 13.10 35.46 -28.85
N THR A 160 11.95 35.56 -28.23
CA THR A 160 11.02 36.68 -28.37
C THR A 160 10.59 37.24 -27.03
N GLU A 161 10.33 38.57 -27.03
CA GLU A 161 9.66 39.26 -25.92
C GLU A 161 8.42 39.95 -26.49
N ASP A 162 7.21 39.67 -25.90
CA ASP A 162 5.92 40.17 -26.40
C ASP A 162 5.71 39.91 -27.90
N GLY A 163 6.14 38.69 -28.37
CA GLY A 163 6.02 38.25 -29.75
C GLY A 163 7.00 38.92 -30.74
N LYS A 164 7.95 39.70 -30.26
CA LYS A 164 8.99 40.32 -31.10
C LYS A 164 10.34 39.67 -30.89
N ASN A 165 11.02 39.35 -31.98
CA ASN A 165 12.39 38.83 -31.94
C ASN A 165 13.32 39.80 -31.20
N LYS A 166 14.05 39.29 -30.20
CA LYS A 166 14.98 40.08 -29.39
C LYS A 166 16.17 39.22 -28.97
N GLU A 167 17.36 39.76 -29.02
CA GLU A 167 18.53 39.12 -28.39
C GLU A 167 18.42 39.29 -26.88
N LEU A 168 18.09 38.19 -26.18
CA LEU A 168 17.88 38.16 -24.76
C LEU A 168 19.05 37.44 -24.09
N PHE A 169 19.70 38.08 -23.18
CA PHE A 169 20.73 37.50 -22.30
C PHE A 169 20.16 37.31 -20.90
N ILE A 170 20.76 36.45 -20.10
CA ILE A 170 20.32 36.16 -18.73
C ILE A 170 20.21 37.43 -17.88
N ASP A 171 21.13 38.35 -18.04
CA ASP A 171 21.14 39.65 -17.35
C ASP A 171 20.06 40.64 -17.82
N ASN A 172 19.34 40.32 -18.90
CA ASN A 172 18.16 41.09 -19.32
C ASN A 172 16.85 40.60 -18.67
N ILE A 173 16.87 39.43 -18.02
CA ILE A 173 15.71 38.88 -17.35
C ILE A 173 15.65 39.49 -15.94
N SER A 174 14.66 40.35 -15.71
CA SER A 174 14.42 40.95 -14.41
C SER A 174 13.31 40.27 -13.67
N ILE A 175 13.47 40.10 -12.37
CA ILE A 175 12.51 39.49 -11.44
C ILE A 175 12.26 40.53 -10.35
N ASN A 176 10.98 40.77 -10.05
CA ASN A 176 10.59 41.71 -9.02
C ASN A 176 10.58 41.03 -7.65
N VAL A 177 11.20 41.67 -6.68
CA VAL A 177 11.15 41.24 -5.27
C VAL A 177 10.56 42.38 -4.47
N GLU A 178 9.44 42.10 -3.79
CA GLU A 178 8.73 43.06 -2.95
C GLU A 178 8.87 42.64 -1.50
N SER A 179 9.25 43.55 -0.62
CA SER A 179 9.21 43.39 0.83
C SER A 179 7.93 44.03 1.36
N ARG A 180 7.13 43.28 2.08
CA ARG A 180 5.82 43.74 2.59
C ARG A 180 5.54 43.22 3.99
N GLU A 181 4.61 43.87 4.68
CA GLU A 181 4.06 43.35 5.91
C GLU A 181 3.14 42.14 5.58
N PRO A 182 3.25 41.02 6.31
CA PRO A 182 2.39 39.86 6.07
C PRO A 182 0.95 40.22 6.33
N SER A 183 0.08 39.95 5.39
CA SER A 183 -1.36 40.10 5.58
C SER A 183 -1.91 38.96 6.41
N LEU A 184 -2.37 39.21 7.63
CA LEU A 184 -2.99 38.26 8.56
C LEU A 184 -2.07 37.13 9.04
N ILE A 185 -1.53 37.33 10.24
CA ILE A 185 -0.86 36.30 11.01
C ILE A 185 -1.88 35.70 11.94
N ASN A 186 -2.54 34.65 11.54
CA ASN A 186 -3.38 33.84 12.41
C ASN A 186 -2.77 32.47 12.56
N ASP A 187 -2.71 31.94 13.77
CA ASP A 187 -2.39 30.54 14.05
C ASP A 187 -3.43 29.64 13.35
N ARG A 188 -3.13 29.27 12.12
CA ARG A 188 -4.00 28.43 11.30
C ARG A 188 -3.59 26.97 11.53
N ILE A 189 -4.56 26.13 11.88
CA ILE A 189 -4.34 24.68 11.93
C ILE A 189 -4.55 24.12 10.54
N ILE A 190 -3.50 23.51 9.99
CA ILE A 190 -3.52 22.82 8.70
C ILE A 190 -3.58 21.31 8.96
N SER A 191 -4.50 20.62 8.29
CA SER A 191 -4.57 19.15 8.33
C SER A 191 -3.80 18.57 7.15
N ILE A 192 -2.78 17.76 7.42
CA ILE A 192 -2.02 17.02 6.43
C ILE A 192 -2.18 15.52 6.72
N ASN A 193 -2.79 14.78 5.81
CA ASN A 193 -3.07 13.35 5.97
C ASN A 193 -3.81 13.01 7.28
N GLY A 194 -4.75 13.88 7.71
CA GLY A 194 -5.49 13.72 8.96
C GLY A 194 -4.70 14.09 10.23
N LYS A 195 -3.47 14.58 10.11
CA LYS A 195 -2.67 15.08 11.23
C LYS A 195 -2.75 16.60 11.30
N PRO A 196 -3.07 17.18 12.47
CA PRO A 196 -3.09 18.63 12.64
C PRO A 196 -1.66 19.18 12.76
N PHE A 197 -1.37 20.25 12.04
CA PHE A 197 -0.14 21.02 12.16
C PHE A 197 -0.50 22.49 12.37
N VAL A 198 0.28 23.17 13.22
CA VAL A 198 0.15 24.63 13.41
C VAL A 198 0.95 25.31 12.30
N ASP A 199 0.35 26.31 11.65
CA ASP A 199 1.04 27.20 10.73
C ASP A 199 1.79 28.24 11.56
N ASN A 200 3.11 28.09 11.66
CA ASN A 200 3.97 28.91 12.55
C ASN A 200 4.31 30.27 11.95
N ASN A 201 3.54 30.78 10.99
CA ASN A 201 3.77 32.09 10.34
C ASN A 201 5.13 32.27 9.64
N HIS A 202 5.84 31.19 9.40
CA HIS A 202 7.07 31.18 8.61
C HIS A 202 7.03 30.05 7.59
N GLY A 203 7.82 30.14 6.54
CA GLY A 203 7.88 29.13 5.49
C GLY A 203 7.85 29.72 4.10
N THR A 204 7.55 28.90 3.12
CA THR A 204 7.49 29.30 1.71
C THR A 204 6.24 28.78 1.04
N CYS A 205 5.58 29.65 0.27
CA CYS A 205 4.46 29.31 -0.60
C CYS A 205 4.84 29.63 -2.05
N ILE A 206 4.84 28.64 -2.92
CA ILE A 206 5.10 28.76 -4.35
C ILE A 206 3.78 28.54 -5.08
N GLU A 207 3.29 29.53 -5.81
CA GLU A 207 2.09 29.44 -6.65
C GLU A 207 2.51 29.48 -8.12
N ILE A 208 2.16 28.45 -8.87
CA ILE A 208 2.50 28.28 -10.27
C ILE A 208 1.22 28.29 -11.10
N SER A 209 1.12 29.22 -12.04
CA SER A 209 0.02 29.34 -13.01
C SER A 209 0.57 29.39 -14.44
N GLY A 210 -0.32 29.39 -15.44
CA GLY A 210 0.11 29.17 -16.81
C GLY A 210 0.82 27.82 -16.94
N LEU A 211 0.16 26.75 -16.46
CA LEU A 211 0.72 25.40 -16.36
C LEU A 211 1.18 24.91 -17.74
N LYS A 212 2.33 24.25 -17.79
CA LYS A 212 2.84 23.60 -18.99
C LYS A 212 2.23 22.21 -19.16
N GLY A 213 1.85 21.87 -20.38
CA GLY A 213 1.20 20.63 -20.70
C GLY A 213 -0.24 20.52 -20.14
N SER A 214 -0.88 19.39 -20.40
CA SER A 214 -2.19 19.07 -19.84
C SER A 214 -2.03 18.30 -18.53
N TRP A 215 -2.78 18.68 -17.51
CA TRP A 215 -2.84 17.99 -16.24
C TRP A 215 -4.25 17.37 -16.10
N ASP A 216 -4.30 16.07 -16.22
CA ASP A 216 -5.47 15.24 -15.98
C ASP A 216 -5.36 14.47 -14.67
N TYR A 217 -6.42 13.76 -14.29
CA TYR A 217 -6.43 12.94 -13.07
C TYR A 217 -5.36 11.86 -13.07
N GLY A 218 -5.10 11.24 -14.25
CA GLY A 218 -4.07 10.20 -14.39
C GLY A 218 -2.67 10.74 -14.05
N LYS A 219 -2.32 11.88 -14.63
CA LYS A 219 -1.05 12.55 -14.40
C LYS A 219 -0.89 13.03 -12.94
N ILE A 220 -1.94 13.62 -12.37
CA ILE A 220 -1.92 14.05 -10.96
C ILE A 220 -1.73 12.84 -10.05
N LYS A 221 -2.42 11.73 -10.33
CA LYS A 221 -2.31 10.50 -9.55
C LYS A 221 -0.91 9.89 -9.65
N GLU A 222 -0.33 9.85 -10.84
CA GLU A 222 1.04 9.38 -11.07
C GLU A 222 2.07 10.20 -10.27
N VAL A 223 1.96 11.53 -10.35
CA VAL A 223 2.80 12.45 -9.56
C VAL A 223 2.65 12.21 -8.06
N TYR A 224 1.41 12.02 -7.60
CA TYR A 224 1.11 11.71 -6.20
C TYR A 224 1.78 10.40 -5.76
N GLU A 225 1.57 9.32 -6.52
CA GLU A 225 2.14 8.00 -6.22
C GLU A 225 3.68 8.02 -6.19
N ASP A 226 4.31 8.71 -7.15
CA ASP A 226 5.77 8.83 -7.20
C ASP A 226 6.33 9.70 -6.09
N THR A 227 5.61 10.75 -5.71
CA THR A 227 6.02 11.60 -4.59
C THR A 227 5.96 10.86 -3.26
N LEU A 228 4.98 9.99 -3.06
CA LEU A 228 4.91 9.15 -1.87
C LEU A 228 6.11 8.21 -1.73
N LYS A 229 6.68 7.78 -2.86
CA LYS A 229 7.89 6.93 -2.87
C LYS A 229 9.17 7.69 -2.49
N LEU A 230 9.15 9.03 -2.43
CA LEU A 230 10.31 9.82 -1.94
C LEU A 230 10.69 9.46 -0.52
N LYS A 231 9.69 9.18 0.32
CA LYS A 231 9.90 8.58 1.65
C LYS A 231 10.05 7.06 1.52
N PRO A 232 10.76 6.43 2.46
CA PRO A 232 10.80 4.98 2.49
C PRO A 232 9.39 4.39 2.60
N ILE A 233 9.01 3.55 1.62
CA ILE A 233 7.77 2.78 1.66
C ILE A 233 7.88 1.55 2.57
N PHE A 234 9.11 1.20 2.96
CA PHE A 234 9.42 0.05 3.80
C PHE A 234 9.47 0.47 5.27
N SER A 235 8.68 -0.19 6.10
CA SER A 235 8.58 0.12 7.54
C SER A 235 9.91 -0.01 8.28
N GLU A 236 10.82 -0.84 7.78
CA GLU A 236 12.14 -1.06 8.35
C GLU A 236 13.09 0.15 8.22
N LEU A 237 12.90 0.98 7.19
CA LEU A 237 13.66 2.22 7.01
C LEU A 237 13.07 3.39 7.80
N ILE A 238 11.80 3.32 8.16
CA ILE A 238 11.15 4.33 8.99
C ILE A 238 11.69 4.18 10.40
N LYS A 239 12.59 5.05 10.79
CA LYS A 239 13.12 5.08 12.16
C LYS A 239 11.97 5.31 13.13
N LYS A 240 11.79 4.44 14.11
CA LYS A 240 10.70 4.49 15.12
C LYS A 240 10.66 5.80 15.94
N GLU A 241 11.71 6.61 15.87
CA GLU A 241 11.86 7.89 16.59
C GLU A 241 12.38 8.97 15.65
N GLU A 242 11.64 9.33 14.60
CA GLU A 242 11.85 10.64 13.99
C GLU A 242 11.28 11.69 14.95
N LYS A 243 12.18 12.34 15.69
CA LYS A 243 11.84 13.45 16.60
C LYS A 243 11.14 14.60 15.86
N TYR A 244 11.34 14.71 14.58
CA TYR A 244 10.80 15.74 13.68
C TYR A 244 10.24 15.09 12.42
N PRO A 245 8.98 14.64 12.42
CA PRO A 245 8.33 14.06 11.25
C PRO A 245 8.22 15.10 10.13
N PHE A 246 8.33 14.65 8.89
CA PHE A 246 8.06 15.46 7.70
C PHE A 246 6.89 14.85 6.95
N GLU A 247 5.79 15.58 6.79
CA GLU A 247 4.59 15.08 6.13
C GLU A 247 4.42 15.72 4.75
N ILE A 248 3.97 14.92 3.78
CA ILE A 248 3.69 15.39 2.41
C ILE A 248 2.18 15.24 2.18
N GLY A 249 1.50 16.36 1.95
CA GLY A 249 0.06 16.39 1.70
C GLY A 249 -0.28 16.76 0.27
N PHE A 250 -1.39 16.23 -0.22
CA PHE A 250 -1.95 16.54 -1.54
C PHE A 250 -3.42 16.84 -1.45
N GLU A 251 -3.86 17.81 -2.24
CA GLU A 251 -5.30 18.10 -2.40
C GLU A 251 -5.62 18.59 -3.81
N ILE A 252 -6.85 18.39 -4.24
CA ILE A 252 -7.39 18.93 -5.48
C ILE A 252 -8.63 19.75 -5.12
N ASN A 253 -8.64 21.04 -5.44
CA ASN A 253 -9.70 21.99 -5.07
C ASN A 253 -10.07 21.92 -3.58
N GLY A 254 -9.05 21.81 -2.71
CA GLY A 254 -9.22 21.70 -1.25
C GLY A 254 -9.66 20.32 -0.75
N ARG A 255 -9.78 19.31 -1.63
CA ARG A 255 -10.18 17.96 -1.24
C ARG A 255 -9.01 16.97 -1.38
N SER A 256 -8.56 16.38 -0.28
CA SER A 256 -7.55 15.32 -0.27
C SER A 256 -8.14 13.94 -0.61
N SER A 257 -9.47 13.79 -0.57
CA SER A 257 -10.16 12.52 -0.80
C SER A 257 -10.06 11.96 -2.21
N TYR A 258 -9.68 12.78 -3.19
CA TYR A 258 -9.44 12.31 -4.56
C TYR A 258 -8.14 11.51 -4.72
N LEU A 259 -7.21 11.63 -3.77
CA LEU A 259 -5.89 11.02 -3.80
C LEU A 259 -5.70 10.13 -2.57
N VAL A 260 -6.06 8.86 -2.69
CA VAL A 260 -5.95 7.86 -1.60
C VAL A 260 -4.91 6.82 -1.97
N ASN A 261 -3.95 6.59 -1.08
CA ASN A 261 -2.95 5.53 -1.25
C ASN A 261 -3.33 4.30 -0.44
N THR A 262 -3.97 3.34 -1.10
CA THR A 262 -4.27 2.01 -0.53
C THR A 262 -3.21 0.96 -0.91
N GLU A 263 -2.36 1.26 -1.90
CA GLU A 263 -1.40 0.31 -2.43
C GLU A 263 -0.25 0.02 -1.45
N SER A 264 0.21 1.02 -0.68
CA SER A 264 1.32 0.83 0.27
C SER A 264 1.02 -0.16 1.39
N GLU A 265 -0.19 -0.12 1.95
CA GLU A 265 -0.59 -1.07 2.99
C GLU A 265 -0.73 -2.48 2.42
N ARG A 266 -1.35 -2.60 1.23
CA ARG A 266 -1.45 -3.88 0.52
C ARG A 266 -0.08 -4.46 0.20
N LEU A 267 0.84 -3.63 -0.31
CA LEU A 267 2.22 -4.04 -0.56
C LEU A 267 2.89 -4.56 0.71
N ASN A 268 2.82 -3.82 1.81
CA ASN A 268 3.42 -4.23 3.08
C ASN A 268 2.87 -5.57 3.59
N ASN A 269 1.58 -5.85 3.39
CA ASN A 269 0.98 -7.15 3.71
C ASN A 269 1.56 -8.26 2.83
N LEU A 270 1.68 -8.04 1.51
CA LEU A 270 2.29 -9.00 0.58
C LEU A 270 3.77 -9.28 0.92
N LEU A 271 4.54 -8.22 1.23
CA LEU A 271 5.94 -8.37 1.65
C LEU A 271 6.09 -9.22 2.91
N LYS A 272 5.11 -9.21 3.79
CA LYS A 272 5.12 -9.95 5.05
C LYS A 272 4.64 -11.39 4.89
N ASP A 273 3.59 -11.61 4.12
CA ASP A 273 2.83 -12.86 4.15
C ASP A 273 3.13 -13.77 2.94
N ASN A 274 3.45 -13.22 1.76
CA ASN A 274 3.53 -13.99 0.51
C ASN A 274 4.95 -14.18 -0.05
N THR A 275 5.98 -13.67 0.63
CA THR A 275 7.36 -13.85 0.19
C THR A 275 7.90 -15.24 0.50
N VAL A 276 8.56 -15.86 -0.46
CA VAL A 276 9.23 -17.16 -0.28
C VAL A 276 10.59 -17.03 0.40
N ILE A 277 11.30 -15.94 0.11
CA ILE A 277 12.56 -15.60 0.76
C ILE A 277 12.52 -14.15 1.20
N THR A 278 12.83 -13.93 2.47
CA THR A 278 13.03 -12.60 3.04
C THR A 278 14.49 -12.43 3.46
N ILE A 279 15.08 -11.34 3.01
CA ILE A 279 16.41 -10.91 3.41
C ILE A 279 16.26 -9.60 4.15
N LYS A 280 16.49 -9.62 5.47
CA LYS A 280 16.36 -8.45 6.35
C LYS A 280 17.68 -8.15 7.05
N ASP A 281 17.83 -6.91 7.52
CA ASP A 281 19.03 -6.41 8.20
C ASP A 281 20.32 -6.64 7.38
N GLY A 282 20.18 -6.66 6.05
CA GLY A 282 21.29 -6.86 5.12
C GLY A 282 22.29 -5.71 5.22
N LYS A 283 23.57 -6.03 5.31
CA LYS A 283 24.68 -5.07 5.35
C LYS A 283 25.86 -5.62 4.57
N TYR A 284 26.44 -4.79 3.75
CA TYR A 284 27.77 -5.03 3.19
C TYR A 284 28.80 -4.20 3.96
N ASN A 285 29.86 -4.85 4.43
CA ASN A 285 30.99 -4.22 5.08
C ASN A 285 32.23 -4.32 4.17
N GLU A 286 32.63 -3.22 3.60
CA GLU A 286 33.75 -3.15 2.67
C GLU A 286 35.08 -3.56 3.31
N LYS A 287 35.36 -3.09 4.53
CA LYS A 287 36.62 -3.43 5.25
C LYS A 287 36.72 -4.91 5.57
N LYS A 288 35.61 -5.56 5.95
CA LYS A 288 35.56 -6.99 6.26
C LYS A 288 35.32 -7.84 5.03
N ARG A 289 34.93 -7.22 3.91
CA ARG A 289 34.62 -7.90 2.65
C ARG A 289 33.58 -9.01 2.85
N GLU A 290 32.50 -8.68 3.58
CA GLU A 290 31.47 -9.65 3.93
C GLU A 290 30.08 -9.00 3.88
N PHE A 291 29.09 -9.83 3.52
CA PHE A 291 27.68 -9.55 3.73
C PHE A 291 27.23 -10.18 5.03
N THR A 292 26.43 -9.46 5.82
CA THR A 292 25.69 -9.96 6.97
C THR A 292 24.22 -9.70 6.77
N TYR A 293 23.36 -10.68 7.00
CA TYR A 293 21.91 -10.54 6.74
C TYR A 293 21.12 -11.60 7.51
N ARG A 294 19.81 -11.46 7.55
CA ARG A 294 18.89 -12.50 8.05
C ARG A 294 18.13 -13.10 6.88
N LEU A 295 18.32 -14.40 6.67
CA LEU A 295 17.57 -15.18 5.69
C LEU A 295 16.36 -15.82 6.38
N ASN A 296 15.14 -15.41 6.04
CA ASN A 296 13.91 -15.89 6.70
C ASN A 296 13.98 -15.81 8.24
N GLY A 297 14.60 -14.75 8.78
CA GLY A 297 14.80 -14.52 10.20
C GLY A 297 16.08 -15.12 10.79
N VAL A 298 16.77 -16.03 10.07
CA VAL A 298 17.99 -16.69 10.55
C VAL A 298 19.22 -15.87 10.15
N PRO A 299 20.08 -15.46 11.11
CA PRO A 299 21.30 -14.71 10.82
C PRO A 299 22.26 -15.50 9.91
N GLN A 300 22.81 -14.84 8.90
CA GLN A 300 23.76 -15.39 7.93
C GLN A 300 24.94 -14.45 7.72
N LYS A 301 26.07 -15.03 7.33
CA LYS A 301 27.26 -14.31 6.86
C LYS A 301 27.71 -14.89 5.53
N LEU A 302 28.13 -14.03 4.62
CA LEU A 302 28.70 -14.42 3.33
C LEU A 302 29.93 -13.58 3.06
N SER A 303 31.11 -14.19 3.17
CA SER A 303 32.38 -13.56 2.82
C SER A 303 32.54 -13.49 1.31
N LEU A 304 33.20 -12.49 0.77
CA LEU A 304 33.58 -12.45 -0.65
C LEU A 304 34.57 -13.58 -1.03
N ASN A 305 35.22 -14.18 -0.05
CA ASN A 305 36.10 -15.33 -0.25
C ASN A 305 35.32 -16.67 -0.12
N ASP A 306 34.00 -16.65 0.01
CA ASP A 306 33.22 -17.90 0.10
C ASP A 306 33.29 -18.68 -1.23
N PRO A 307 33.67 -19.97 -1.23
CA PRO A 307 33.77 -20.76 -2.46
C PRO A 307 32.47 -20.81 -3.27
N ARG A 308 31.32 -20.73 -2.61
CA ARG A 308 30.01 -20.73 -3.26
C ARG A 308 29.79 -19.45 -4.06
N LEU A 309 30.31 -18.31 -3.59
CA LEU A 309 30.25 -17.04 -4.28
C LEU A 309 31.27 -17.02 -5.43
N ALA A 310 32.47 -17.51 -5.19
CA ALA A 310 33.54 -17.64 -6.20
C ALA A 310 33.15 -18.55 -7.38
N GLY A 311 32.27 -19.51 -7.16
CA GLY A 311 31.73 -20.39 -8.20
C GLY A 311 30.72 -19.73 -9.14
N LEU A 312 30.21 -18.53 -8.81
CA LEU A 312 29.25 -17.81 -9.65
C LEU A 312 29.97 -17.09 -10.79
N SER A 313 29.50 -17.28 -12.03
CA SER A 313 30.13 -16.68 -13.22
C SER A 313 30.28 -15.15 -13.09
N VAL A 314 29.21 -14.47 -12.73
CA VAL A 314 29.21 -13.00 -12.56
C VAL A 314 30.24 -12.53 -11.54
N PHE A 315 30.37 -13.23 -10.43
CA PHE A 315 31.35 -12.89 -9.41
C PHE A 315 32.77 -13.21 -9.88
N LYS A 316 32.97 -14.38 -10.49
CA LYS A 316 34.27 -14.82 -11.04
C LYS A 316 34.77 -13.83 -12.08
N ASP A 317 33.95 -13.52 -13.08
CA ASP A 317 34.33 -12.66 -14.22
C ASP A 317 34.69 -11.23 -13.81
N TYR A 318 34.16 -10.74 -12.68
CA TYR A 318 34.39 -9.36 -12.28
C TYR A 318 35.34 -9.19 -11.08
N PHE A 319 35.24 -10.09 -10.09
CA PHE A 319 35.99 -9.92 -8.83
C PHE A 319 37.23 -10.84 -8.72
N ILE A 320 37.34 -11.87 -9.55
CA ILE A 320 38.51 -12.76 -9.52
C ILE A 320 39.38 -12.44 -10.71
N SER A 321 40.57 -11.92 -10.49
CA SER A 321 41.57 -11.78 -11.54
C SER A 321 42.34 -13.09 -11.68
N ASP A 322 42.34 -13.62 -12.89
CA ASP A 322 43.24 -14.75 -13.26
C ASP A 322 44.69 -14.18 -13.34
N THR A 323 45.37 -14.11 -12.24
CA THR A 323 46.82 -13.93 -12.23
C THR A 323 47.49 -15.24 -12.59
N LEU A 324 48.54 -15.18 -13.37
CA LEU A 324 49.34 -16.33 -13.85
C LEU A 324 49.96 -17.23 -12.71
N PHE A 325 49.68 -16.91 -11.49
CA PHE A 325 50.09 -17.64 -10.29
C PHE A 325 48.85 -17.88 -9.42
N ASP A 326 48.44 -19.08 -9.23
CA ASP A 326 47.36 -19.73 -8.49
C ASP A 326 46.72 -19.00 -7.23
N ASN A 327 46.98 -17.75 -7.00
CA ASN A 327 46.37 -16.97 -5.96
C ASN A 327 45.19 -16.16 -6.55
N HIS A 328 43.99 -16.71 -6.47
CA HIS A 328 42.74 -16.00 -6.77
C HIS A 328 42.52 -14.86 -5.75
N GLU A 329 43.12 -13.69 -6.00
CA GLU A 329 42.83 -12.52 -5.20
C GLU A 329 41.52 -11.91 -5.66
N VAL A 330 40.56 -11.79 -4.73
CA VAL A 330 39.31 -11.08 -4.97
C VAL A 330 39.59 -9.58 -4.99
N LYS A 331 39.19 -8.88 -6.05
CA LYS A 331 39.32 -7.44 -6.26
C LYS A 331 38.86 -6.65 -5.00
N ILE A 332 39.62 -5.62 -4.63
CA ILE A 332 39.25 -4.67 -3.59
C ILE A 332 38.14 -3.77 -4.13
N THR A 333 37.03 -3.69 -3.41
CA THR A 333 35.89 -2.82 -3.73
C THR A 333 36.08 -1.42 -3.16
N ASP A 334 35.46 -0.42 -3.81
CA ASP A 334 35.59 0.99 -3.47
C ASP A 334 34.24 1.72 -3.55
N CYS A 335 33.16 1.04 -3.21
CA CYS A 335 31.80 1.58 -3.21
C CYS A 335 31.33 2.02 -1.82
N GLY A 336 32.03 1.63 -0.76
CA GLY A 336 31.66 1.88 0.62
C GLY A 336 30.65 0.87 1.18
N ASN A 337 30.26 1.10 2.44
CA ASN A 337 29.29 0.23 3.12
C ASN A 337 27.87 0.60 2.71
N PHE A 338 26.98 -0.40 2.64
CA PHE A 338 25.55 -0.17 2.38
C PHE A 338 24.68 -1.17 3.12
N ASN A 339 23.41 -0.80 3.34
CA ASN A 339 22.39 -1.67 3.91
C ASN A 339 21.40 -2.08 2.83
N PHE A 340 20.70 -3.20 3.03
CA PHE A 340 19.69 -3.66 2.08
C PHE A 340 18.69 -4.63 2.70
N ASN A 341 17.48 -4.65 2.15
CA ASN A 341 16.48 -5.69 2.40
C ASN A 341 15.87 -6.12 1.07
N PHE A 342 15.64 -7.42 0.90
CA PHE A 342 15.01 -7.98 -0.30
C PHE A 342 13.90 -8.94 0.07
N TYR A 343 12.84 -8.90 -0.73
CA TYR A 343 11.66 -9.73 -0.63
C TYR A 343 11.46 -10.42 -1.96
N ILE A 344 11.54 -11.75 -1.98
CA ILE A 344 11.50 -12.53 -3.22
C ILE A 344 10.21 -13.33 -3.25
N PHE A 345 9.49 -13.20 -4.36
CA PHE A 345 8.21 -13.83 -4.63
C PHE A 345 8.36 -14.99 -5.61
N ASP A 346 7.42 -15.93 -5.53
CA ASP A 346 7.27 -17.00 -6.52
C ASP A 346 5.96 -16.79 -7.30
N PHE A 347 6.05 -16.30 -8.53
CA PHE A 347 4.88 -16.01 -9.38
C PHE A 347 4.21 -17.25 -9.95
N VAL A 348 4.83 -18.43 -9.77
CA VAL A 348 4.29 -19.73 -10.19
C VAL A 348 3.97 -20.62 -8.99
N ALA A 349 3.94 -20.05 -7.78
CA ALA A 349 3.55 -20.77 -6.58
C ALA A 349 2.13 -21.35 -6.71
N ASP A 350 1.94 -22.54 -6.16
CA ASP A 350 0.64 -23.23 -6.19
C ASP A 350 -0.40 -22.50 -5.35
N LYS A 351 -1.64 -22.54 -5.80
CA LYS A 351 -2.78 -21.90 -5.15
C LYS A 351 -2.97 -22.35 -3.68
N GLU A 352 -2.58 -23.56 -3.36
CA GLU A 352 -2.68 -24.13 -2.01
C GLU A 352 -1.64 -23.62 -1.04
N THR A 353 -0.63 -22.87 -1.51
CA THR A 353 0.45 -22.36 -0.68
C THR A 353 0.17 -20.93 -0.24
N ARG A 354 0.66 -20.55 0.95
CA ARG A 354 0.63 -19.15 1.42
C ARG A 354 1.36 -18.17 0.49
N PHE A 355 2.18 -18.69 -0.43
CA PHE A 355 2.99 -17.90 -1.36
C PHE A 355 2.26 -17.57 -2.64
N TYR A 356 1.05 -18.12 -2.84
CA TYR A 356 0.24 -17.84 -4.01
C TYR A 356 -0.10 -16.35 -4.09
N LEU A 357 -0.08 -15.85 -5.31
CA LEU A 357 -0.40 -14.47 -5.66
C LEU A 357 -1.47 -14.46 -6.74
N SER A 358 -2.57 -13.77 -6.48
CA SER A 358 -3.59 -13.48 -7.48
C SER A 358 -3.05 -12.54 -8.58
N LYS A 359 -3.76 -12.45 -9.71
CA LYS A 359 -3.35 -11.56 -10.81
C LYS A 359 -3.22 -10.08 -10.38
N PRO A 360 -4.15 -9.48 -9.62
CA PRO A 360 -4.00 -8.11 -9.13
C PRO A 360 -2.80 -7.91 -8.19
N GLU A 361 -2.48 -8.91 -7.36
CA GLU A 361 -1.32 -8.84 -6.46
C GLU A 361 0.00 -8.93 -7.24
N LYS A 362 0.06 -9.78 -8.27
CA LYS A 362 1.22 -9.83 -9.17
C LYS A 362 1.45 -8.50 -9.87
N GLU A 363 0.37 -7.85 -10.36
CA GLU A 363 0.47 -6.54 -10.99
C GLU A 363 0.89 -5.45 -9.99
N LEU A 364 0.42 -5.52 -8.73
CA LEU A 364 0.88 -4.60 -7.69
C LEU A 364 2.37 -4.79 -7.41
N ILE A 365 2.85 -6.02 -7.26
CA ILE A 365 4.27 -6.31 -7.01
C ILE A 365 5.13 -5.80 -8.18
N LYS A 366 4.68 -5.97 -9.43
CA LYS A 366 5.39 -5.50 -10.62
C LYS A 366 5.52 -3.98 -10.73
N LYS A 367 4.73 -3.21 -10.00
CA LYS A 367 4.91 -1.76 -9.88
C LYS A 367 6.11 -1.36 -9.01
N HIS A 368 6.72 -2.30 -8.32
CA HIS A 368 7.81 -2.07 -7.38
C HIS A 368 9.00 -2.95 -7.73
N ARG A 369 10.19 -2.40 -7.55
CA ARG A 369 11.47 -3.07 -7.80
C ARG A 369 12.40 -2.90 -6.60
N ILE A 370 13.69 -2.93 -6.83
CA ILE A 370 14.71 -2.62 -5.83
C ILE A 370 14.96 -1.12 -5.85
N TYR A 371 14.52 -0.44 -4.79
CA TYR A 371 14.71 0.99 -4.60
C TYR A 371 16.11 1.31 -4.08
N LEU A 372 16.64 2.44 -4.47
CA LEU A 372 17.84 3.01 -3.87
C LEU A 372 17.46 4.23 -3.04
N TYR A 373 17.81 4.20 -1.76
CA TYR A 373 17.68 5.35 -0.86
C TYR A 373 19.05 5.87 -0.51
N ARG A 374 19.13 7.19 -0.38
CA ARG A 374 20.33 7.88 0.07
C ARG A 374 19.97 8.85 1.17
N ASP A 375 20.54 8.62 2.36
CA ASP A 375 20.22 9.42 3.55
C ASP A 375 18.70 9.54 3.80
N GLY A 376 17.95 8.47 3.55
CA GLY A 376 16.51 8.37 3.79
C GLY A 376 15.62 8.93 2.69
N ILE A 377 16.17 9.40 1.55
CA ILE A 377 15.41 9.88 0.39
C ILE A 377 15.70 9.01 -0.82
N ARG A 378 14.66 8.69 -1.59
CA ARG A 378 14.76 7.89 -2.80
C ARG A 378 15.62 8.60 -3.87
N VAL A 379 16.45 7.84 -4.54
CA VAL A 379 17.17 8.24 -5.75
C VAL A 379 16.41 7.70 -6.96
N ALA A 380 15.68 8.57 -7.68
CA ALA A 380 15.01 8.17 -8.91
C ALA A 380 16.04 7.90 -10.02
N PRO A 381 15.77 7.00 -11.00
CA PRO A 381 14.57 6.18 -11.19
C PRO A 381 14.66 4.78 -10.55
N TYR A 382 15.62 4.53 -9.66
CA TYR A 382 15.81 3.21 -9.07
C TYR A 382 14.55 2.76 -8.31
N GLY A 383 14.05 1.57 -8.66
CA GLY A 383 12.82 1.00 -8.13
C GLY A 383 11.58 1.24 -8.98
N ASP A 384 11.67 1.98 -10.08
CA ASP A 384 10.58 2.12 -11.04
C ASP A 384 10.39 0.84 -11.88
N PRO A 385 9.15 0.55 -12.33
CA PRO A 385 8.82 -0.67 -13.06
C PRO A 385 9.71 -0.91 -14.29
N ASP A 386 10.03 0.15 -15.02
CA ASP A 386 10.80 0.10 -16.28
C ASP A 386 12.31 0.19 -16.04
N ASN A 387 12.76 0.25 -14.80
CA ASN A 387 14.17 0.40 -14.46
C ASN A 387 14.80 -0.90 -13.93
N ASP A 388 15.51 -1.64 -14.80
CA ASP A 388 16.34 -2.81 -14.44
C ASP A 388 17.80 -2.38 -14.19
N TRP A 389 18.05 -1.52 -13.19
CA TRP A 389 19.36 -0.96 -12.91
C TRP A 389 20.41 -1.98 -12.45
N LEU A 390 19.97 -3.15 -12.00
CA LEU A 390 20.85 -4.28 -11.69
C LEU A 390 21.03 -5.21 -12.91
N GLU A 391 20.45 -4.88 -14.05
CA GLU A 391 20.50 -5.69 -15.29
C GLU A 391 20.08 -7.16 -15.10
N THR A 392 19.18 -7.44 -14.16
CA THR A 392 18.76 -8.80 -13.80
C THR A 392 18.02 -9.47 -14.96
N ASP A 393 17.07 -8.80 -15.60
CA ASP A 393 16.34 -9.33 -16.76
C ASP A 393 17.21 -9.37 -18.02
N LYS A 394 18.09 -8.40 -18.20
CA LYS A 394 19.07 -8.42 -19.30
C LYS A 394 20.00 -9.63 -19.20
N LYS A 395 20.50 -9.95 -18.02
CA LYS A 395 21.34 -11.13 -17.77
C LYS A 395 20.56 -12.42 -17.89
N ARG A 396 19.29 -12.42 -17.46
CA ARG A 396 18.38 -13.55 -17.63
C ARG A 396 18.08 -13.85 -19.11
N ALA A 397 17.97 -12.82 -19.94
CA ALA A 397 17.75 -12.96 -21.38
C ALA A 397 18.99 -13.46 -22.14
N THR A 398 20.19 -13.10 -21.69
CA THR A 398 21.47 -13.48 -22.35
C THR A 398 22.10 -14.74 -21.78
N GLY A 399 21.72 -15.16 -20.57
CA GLY A 399 22.21 -16.36 -19.90
C GLY A 399 21.18 -17.50 -19.88
N ARG A 400 21.39 -18.48 -19.01
CA ARG A 400 20.38 -19.51 -18.73
C ARG A 400 19.26 -18.91 -17.89
N THR A 401 18.06 -18.85 -18.42
CA THR A 401 16.88 -18.23 -17.78
C THR A 401 16.61 -18.73 -16.36
N GLY A 402 16.98 -19.99 -16.05
CA GLY A 402 16.82 -20.58 -14.73
C GLY A 402 17.81 -20.13 -13.66
N ASP A 403 18.91 -19.47 -14.04
CA ASP A 403 19.99 -19.13 -13.10
C ASP A 403 19.78 -17.79 -12.40
N TYR A 404 18.90 -16.92 -12.92
CA TYR A 404 18.67 -15.57 -12.40
C TYR A 404 17.24 -15.39 -11.87
N LEU A 405 17.09 -14.53 -10.86
CA LEU A 405 15.77 -14.01 -10.47
C LEU A 405 15.28 -13.03 -11.54
N SER A 406 13.98 -12.99 -11.79
CA SER A 406 13.38 -11.92 -12.59
C SER A 406 13.35 -10.62 -11.79
N ASN A 407 13.51 -9.49 -12.47
CA ASN A 407 13.35 -8.17 -11.85
C ASN A 407 11.95 -7.99 -11.25
N ASP A 408 10.92 -8.63 -11.85
CA ASP A 408 9.54 -8.64 -11.35
C ASP A 408 9.37 -9.38 -10.00
N GLN A 409 10.22 -10.35 -9.70
CA GLN A 409 10.10 -11.22 -8.53
C GLN A 409 10.74 -10.64 -7.27
N VAL A 410 11.52 -9.56 -7.39
CA VAL A 410 12.29 -9.01 -6.28
C VAL A 410 11.85 -7.59 -5.99
N VAL A 411 11.33 -7.38 -4.81
CA VAL A 411 11.04 -6.04 -4.27
C VAL A 411 11.96 -5.80 -3.09
N GLY A 412 12.47 -4.59 -2.95
CA GLY A 412 13.34 -4.30 -1.84
C GLY A 412 13.95 -2.93 -1.88
N PHE A 413 14.96 -2.73 -1.09
CA PHE A 413 15.73 -1.48 -1.09
C PHE A 413 17.21 -1.70 -0.78
N VAL A 414 17.99 -0.77 -1.27
CA VAL A 414 19.37 -0.56 -0.85
C VAL A 414 19.48 0.86 -0.28
N ASP A 415 20.12 1.00 0.86
CA ASP A 415 20.29 2.27 1.54
C ASP A 415 21.78 2.61 1.65
N ILE A 416 22.15 3.76 1.10
CA ILE A 416 23.48 4.34 1.08
C ILE A 416 23.48 5.70 1.77
N THR A 417 24.66 6.21 2.10
CA THR A 417 24.81 7.55 2.69
C THR A 417 25.89 8.35 1.97
N LYS A 418 25.77 9.69 1.94
CA LYS A 418 26.81 10.55 1.39
C LYS A 418 28.17 10.35 2.06
N LYS A 419 28.16 10.15 3.38
CA LYS A 419 29.35 9.92 4.19
C LYS A 419 29.95 8.53 3.96
N GLY A 420 29.11 7.50 3.90
CA GLY A 420 29.56 6.10 3.74
C GLY A 420 29.97 5.76 2.31
N ASN A 421 29.41 6.48 1.33
CA ASN A 421 29.56 6.20 -0.10
C ASN A 421 29.88 7.49 -0.91
N PRO A 422 30.99 8.20 -0.60
CA PRO A 422 31.28 9.53 -1.17
C PRO A 422 31.53 9.51 -2.68
N LYS A 423 31.87 8.33 -3.24
CA LYS A 423 32.13 8.16 -4.68
C LYS A 423 30.85 7.84 -5.47
N LEU A 424 29.79 7.38 -4.82
CA LEU A 424 28.49 7.19 -5.45
C LEU A 424 27.74 8.54 -5.45
N ARG A 425 27.84 9.32 -6.52
CA ARG A 425 27.29 10.69 -6.62
C ARG A 425 26.11 10.77 -7.56
N ASP A 426 25.14 11.65 -7.26
CA ASP A 426 23.97 11.86 -8.10
C ASP A 426 24.31 12.53 -9.43
N LYS A 427 23.68 12.07 -10.53
CA LYS A 427 23.71 12.74 -11.83
C LYS A 427 23.12 14.15 -11.74
N THR A 428 23.50 15.02 -12.66
CA THR A 428 23.04 16.42 -12.64
C THR A 428 21.55 16.54 -12.94
N ASN A 429 21.02 15.69 -13.82
CA ASN A 429 19.60 15.59 -14.15
C ASN A 429 18.75 14.89 -13.08
N ARG A 430 19.33 14.50 -11.94
CA ARG A 430 18.67 13.79 -10.83
C ARG A 430 18.15 12.39 -11.16
N GLU A 431 18.52 11.84 -12.30
CA GLU A 431 18.16 10.48 -12.72
C GLU A 431 19.31 9.51 -12.52
N GLY A 432 19.42 9.01 -11.31
CA GLY A 432 20.41 8.01 -10.94
C GLY A 432 21.74 8.54 -10.49
N LEU A 433 22.67 7.61 -10.26
CA LEU A 433 24.04 7.89 -9.85
C LEU A 433 24.96 8.03 -11.07
N ILE A 434 26.07 8.77 -10.89
CA ILE A 434 27.12 8.90 -11.92
C ILE A 434 27.80 7.54 -12.07
N GLU A 435 27.87 7.04 -13.30
CA GLU A 435 28.46 5.74 -13.65
C GLU A 435 29.97 5.84 -13.96
N GLU A 436 30.65 6.81 -13.39
CA GLU A 436 32.08 7.00 -13.58
C GLU A 436 32.90 6.21 -12.57
N GLY A 437 33.97 5.57 -13.04
CA GLY A 437 34.90 4.82 -12.21
C GLY A 437 34.45 3.42 -11.80
N SER A 438 35.23 2.76 -10.96
CA SER A 438 34.97 1.38 -10.50
C SER A 438 33.90 1.30 -9.42
N SER A 439 33.69 2.37 -8.62
CA SER A 439 32.86 2.33 -7.41
C SER A 439 31.39 2.00 -7.69
N MET A 440 30.78 2.63 -8.70
CA MET A 440 29.40 2.30 -9.10
C MET A 440 29.30 0.89 -9.66
N ARG A 441 30.27 0.48 -10.44
CA ARG A 441 30.30 -0.88 -10.99
C ARG A 441 30.52 -1.94 -9.92
N ASP A 442 31.41 -1.70 -8.96
CA ASP A 442 31.60 -2.56 -7.79
C ASP A 442 30.31 -2.71 -7.00
N PHE A 443 29.60 -1.60 -6.77
CA PHE A 443 28.32 -1.59 -6.07
C PHE A 443 27.26 -2.46 -6.76
N ILE A 444 27.06 -2.27 -8.07
CA ILE A 444 26.11 -3.05 -8.87
C ILE A 444 26.51 -4.53 -8.89
N MET A 445 27.78 -4.83 -9.10
CA MET A 445 28.26 -6.20 -9.21
C MET A 445 28.21 -6.98 -7.89
N LEU A 446 28.41 -6.31 -6.75
CA LEU A 446 28.21 -6.89 -5.42
C LEU A 446 26.75 -7.30 -5.20
N LEU A 447 25.82 -6.38 -5.47
CA LEU A 447 24.39 -6.65 -5.33
C LEU A 447 23.93 -7.76 -6.29
N HIS A 448 24.41 -7.72 -7.52
CA HIS A 448 24.09 -8.74 -8.51
C HIS A 448 24.63 -10.12 -8.10
N SER A 449 25.88 -10.20 -7.64
CA SER A 449 26.47 -11.44 -7.15
C SER A 449 25.72 -11.98 -5.93
N PHE A 450 25.29 -11.09 -5.03
CA PHE A 450 24.48 -11.46 -3.88
C PHE A 450 23.11 -12.04 -4.29
N LEU A 451 22.39 -11.37 -5.19
CA LEU A 451 21.10 -11.86 -5.67
C LEU A 451 21.21 -13.17 -6.44
N LEU A 452 22.28 -13.33 -7.22
CA LEU A 452 22.59 -14.60 -7.90
C LEU A 452 22.89 -15.72 -6.90
N PHE A 453 23.63 -15.43 -5.84
CA PHE A 453 23.86 -16.37 -4.74
C PHE A 453 22.54 -16.82 -4.10
N ILE A 454 21.65 -15.87 -3.81
CA ILE A 454 20.33 -16.17 -3.24
C ILE A 454 19.51 -17.03 -4.21
N ARG A 455 19.57 -16.78 -5.51
CA ARG A 455 18.86 -17.58 -6.53
C ARG A 455 19.39 -19.02 -6.60
N GLN A 456 20.71 -19.18 -6.64
CA GLN A 456 21.33 -20.50 -6.87
C GLN A 456 21.41 -21.38 -5.62
N HIS A 457 21.29 -20.80 -4.42
CA HIS A 457 21.32 -21.55 -3.18
C HIS A 457 19.96 -21.58 -2.48
N PRO A 458 19.52 -20.61 -1.67
CA PRO A 458 18.28 -20.77 -0.90
C PRO A 458 17.02 -20.85 -1.78
N TYR A 459 16.94 -20.11 -2.88
CA TYR A 459 15.76 -20.17 -3.75
C TYR A 459 15.69 -21.51 -4.51
N LYS A 460 16.81 -22.03 -4.97
CA LYS A 460 16.88 -23.34 -5.60
C LYS A 460 16.50 -24.46 -4.62
N GLN A 461 16.94 -24.38 -3.36
CA GLN A 461 16.51 -25.32 -2.32
C GLN A 461 15.00 -25.30 -2.12
N TYR A 462 14.41 -24.11 -2.05
CA TYR A 462 12.95 -23.95 -1.99
C TYR A 462 12.24 -24.62 -3.18
N GLN A 463 12.71 -24.38 -4.41
CA GLN A 463 12.14 -25.01 -5.61
C GLN A 463 12.28 -26.53 -5.61
N GLU A 464 13.42 -27.06 -5.15
CA GLU A 464 13.69 -28.49 -5.04
C GLU A 464 12.75 -29.16 -4.03
N GLN A 465 12.56 -28.55 -2.87
CA GLN A 465 11.62 -29.03 -1.85
C GLN A 465 10.18 -29.05 -2.38
N ASN A 466 9.75 -28.02 -3.09
CA ASN A 466 8.41 -27.98 -3.70
C ASN A 466 8.26 -29.06 -4.78
N ARG A 467 9.28 -29.27 -5.62
CA ARG A 467 9.27 -30.34 -6.63
C ARG A 467 9.14 -31.71 -5.99
N GLN A 468 9.96 -32.00 -4.97
CA GLN A 468 9.90 -33.28 -4.25
C GLN A 468 8.55 -33.53 -3.61
N LYS A 469 7.93 -32.48 -3.04
CA LYS A 469 6.59 -32.55 -2.46
C LYS A 469 5.54 -32.94 -3.50
N LYS A 470 5.55 -32.25 -4.66
CA LYS A 470 4.66 -32.58 -5.79
C LYS A 470 4.89 -34.00 -6.33
N GLU A 471 6.14 -34.43 -6.47
CA GLU A 471 6.46 -35.79 -6.92
C GLU A 471 5.95 -36.84 -5.93
N GLN A 472 6.04 -36.58 -4.62
CA GLN A 472 5.48 -37.48 -3.60
C GLN A 472 3.95 -37.54 -3.65
N GLU A 473 3.27 -36.42 -3.85
CA GLU A 473 1.81 -36.35 -4.01
C GLU A 473 1.37 -37.09 -5.28
N THR A 474 2.06 -36.87 -6.40
CA THR A 474 1.79 -37.58 -7.67
C THR A 474 2.00 -39.07 -7.52
N LYS A 475 3.07 -39.51 -6.83
CA LYS A 475 3.33 -40.93 -6.57
C LYS A 475 2.23 -41.56 -5.71
N LYS A 476 1.73 -40.85 -4.68
CA LYS A 476 0.60 -41.35 -3.86
C LYS A 476 -0.64 -41.58 -4.71
N LEU A 477 -0.97 -40.63 -5.60
CA LEU A 477 -2.10 -40.77 -6.53
C LEU A 477 -1.92 -41.95 -7.50
N GLN A 478 -0.70 -42.14 -8.04
CA GLN A 478 -0.39 -43.27 -8.91
C GLN A 478 -0.51 -44.61 -8.18
N VAL A 479 -0.09 -44.68 -6.91
CA VAL A 479 -0.26 -45.91 -6.10
C VAL A 479 -1.73 -46.25 -5.90
N VAL A 480 -2.60 -45.29 -5.64
CA VAL A 480 -4.04 -45.52 -5.54
C VAL A 480 -4.60 -46.05 -6.87
N GLN A 481 -4.24 -45.44 -7.99
CA GLN A 481 -4.66 -45.88 -9.31
C GLN A 481 -4.19 -47.30 -9.64
N SER A 482 -2.90 -47.59 -9.36
CA SER A 482 -2.36 -48.94 -9.58
C SER A 482 -3.07 -50.02 -8.73
N LYS A 483 -3.49 -49.68 -7.49
CA LYS A 483 -4.24 -50.58 -6.66
C LYS A 483 -5.64 -50.86 -7.22
N PHE A 484 -6.31 -49.89 -7.80
CA PHE A 484 -7.57 -50.11 -8.51
C PHE A 484 -7.35 -51.02 -9.74
N ASP A 485 -6.27 -50.86 -10.49
CA ASP A 485 -5.96 -51.68 -11.66
C ASP A 485 -5.57 -53.11 -11.26
N GLU A 486 -4.79 -53.30 -10.19
CA GLU A 486 -4.48 -54.62 -9.61
C GLU A 486 -5.77 -55.34 -9.18
N LEU A 487 -6.68 -54.66 -8.45
CA LEU A 487 -7.94 -55.20 -8.01
C LEU A 487 -8.79 -55.63 -9.21
N LYS A 488 -8.89 -54.79 -10.27
CA LYS A 488 -9.56 -55.11 -11.51
C LYS A 488 -9.07 -56.41 -12.16
N ASN A 489 -7.73 -56.59 -12.18
CA ASN A 489 -7.11 -57.78 -12.74
C ASN A 489 -7.46 -59.05 -11.93
N VAL A 490 -7.43 -58.97 -10.59
CA VAL A 490 -7.76 -60.09 -9.71
C VAL A 490 -9.21 -60.56 -9.83
N ILE A 491 -10.12 -59.61 -10.04
CA ILE A 491 -11.56 -59.89 -10.17
C ILE A 491 -12.05 -60.12 -11.59
N SER A 492 -11.12 -60.15 -12.56
CA SER A 492 -11.42 -60.21 -14.00
C SER A 492 -12.39 -61.34 -14.43
N ASN A 493 -12.42 -62.45 -13.69
CA ASN A 493 -13.25 -63.58 -13.96
C ASN A 493 -14.65 -63.53 -13.28
N ASN A 494 -14.99 -62.48 -12.55
CA ASN A 494 -16.24 -62.31 -11.85
C ASN A 494 -16.98 -61.06 -12.31
N SER A 495 -18.01 -61.22 -13.15
CA SER A 495 -18.74 -60.10 -13.73
C SER A 495 -19.43 -59.19 -12.69
N ALA A 496 -19.94 -59.76 -11.59
CA ALA A 496 -20.58 -59.02 -10.53
C ALA A 496 -19.55 -58.18 -9.73
N ALA A 497 -18.36 -58.74 -9.47
CA ALA A 497 -17.28 -58.05 -8.82
C ALA A 497 -16.69 -56.93 -9.69
N LEU A 498 -16.59 -57.13 -11.02
CA LEU A 498 -16.20 -56.08 -11.99
C LEU A 498 -17.17 -54.90 -12.02
N ALA A 499 -18.50 -55.20 -11.96
CA ALA A 499 -19.50 -54.15 -11.90
C ALA A 499 -19.36 -53.31 -10.62
N LEU A 500 -19.16 -53.95 -9.46
CA LEU A 500 -18.95 -53.28 -8.16
C LEU A 500 -17.67 -52.46 -8.14
N HIS A 501 -16.59 -52.99 -8.72
CA HIS A 501 -15.34 -52.25 -8.87
C HIS A 501 -15.48 -51.01 -9.75
N SER A 502 -16.21 -51.13 -10.88
CA SER A 502 -16.50 -50.00 -11.76
C SER A 502 -17.29 -48.89 -11.04
N GLU A 503 -18.25 -49.31 -10.21
CA GLU A 503 -19.05 -48.40 -9.39
C GLU A 503 -18.19 -47.73 -8.30
N LEU A 504 -17.30 -48.48 -7.65
CA LEU A 504 -16.36 -47.96 -6.66
C LEU A 504 -15.42 -46.91 -7.25
N VAL A 505 -14.82 -47.21 -8.43
CA VAL A 505 -13.93 -46.26 -9.13
C VAL A 505 -14.70 -45.02 -9.56
N LYS A 506 -15.93 -45.15 -10.05
CA LYS A 506 -16.81 -44.02 -10.37
C LYS A 506 -17.12 -43.18 -9.12
N SER A 507 -17.50 -43.80 -8.03
CA SER A 507 -17.81 -43.11 -6.77
C SER A 507 -16.57 -42.38 -6.24
N TYR A 508 -15.39 -43.00 -6.28
CA TYR A 508 -14.13 -42.36 -5.90
C TYR A 508 -13.82 -41.15 -6.81
N GLN A 509 -14.02 -41.27 -8.13
CA GLN A 509 -13.78 -40.18 -9.04
C GLN A 509 -14.78 -39.02 -8.80
N ILE A 510 -16.05 -39.31 -8.59
CA ILE A 510 -17.10 -38.32 -8.26
C ILE A 510 -16.72 -37.60 -6.95
N GLU A 511 -16.33 -38.36 -5.93
CA GLU A 511 -15.93 -37.79 -4.63
C GLU A 511 -14.68 -36.90 -4.77
N LYS A 512 -13.69 -37.35 -5.53
CA LYS A 512 -12.50 -36.57 -5.84
C LYS A 512 -12.84 -35.28 -6.56
N ASP A 513 -13.61 -35.34 -7.66
CA ASP A 513 -14.06 -34.17 -8.42
C ASP A 513 -14.89 -33.21 -7.56
N PHE A 514 -15.70 -33.76 -6.64
CA PHE A 514 -16.46 -32.97 -5.68
C PHE A 514 -15.53 -32.21 -4.72
N TYR A 515 -14.51 -32.87 -4.17
CA TYR A 515 -13.54 -32.21 -3.27
C TYR A 515 -12.71 -31.15 -4.02
N GLU A 516 -12.28 -31.43 -5.27
CA GLU A 516 -11.56 -30.46 -6.09
C GLU A 516 -12.42 -29.22 -6.39
N LYS A 517 -13.68 -29.41 -6.81
CA LYS A 517 -14.63 -28.30 -7.02
C LYS A 517 -14.92 -27.53 -5.73
N ARG A 518 -15.06 -28.25 -4.61
CA ARG A 518 -15.28 -27.62 -3.30
C ARG A 518 -14.07 -26.78 -2.86
N LEU A 519 -12.85 -27.23 -3.18
CA LEU A 519 -11.63 -26.48 -2.93
C LEU A 519 -11.60 -25.19 -3.77
N GLU A 520 -11.89 -25.30 -5.09
CA GLU A 520 -11.98 -24.15 -5.98
C GLU A 520 -13.02 -23.13 -5.51
N MET A 521 -14.21 -23.58 -5.11
CA MET A 521 -15.26 -22.73 -4.56
C MET A 521 -14.85 -22.04 -3.24
N THR A 522 -14.12 -22.76 -2.38
CA THR A 522 -13.65 -22.21 -1.10
C THR A 522 -12.59 -21.12 -1.36
N GLU A 523 -11.78 -21.28 -2.40
CA GLU A 523 -10.79 -20.30 -2.85
C GLU A 523 -11.43 -19.06 -3.46
N GLU A 524 -12.49 -19.22 -4.28
CA GLU A 524 -13.27 -18.10 -4.80
C GLU A 524 -13.94 -17.30 -3.67
N LEU A 525 -14.50 -17.98 -2.68
CA LEU A 525 -15.09 -17.35 -1.49
C LEU A 525 -14.04 -16.62 -0.64
N ALA A 526 -12.85 -17.20 -0.49
CA ALA A 526 -11.72 -16.53 0.18
C ALA A 526 -11.26 -15.31 -0.61
N GLY A 527 -11.23 -15.38 -1.95
CA GLY A 527 -10.95 -14.28 -2.84
C GLY A 527 -11.96 -13.14 -2.76
N VAL A 528 -13.27 -13.49 -2.71
CA VAL A 528 -14.37 -12.53 -2.51
C VAL A 528 -14.28 -11.90 -1.11
N GLY A 529 -14.00 -12.68 -0.07
CA GLY A 529 -13.82 -12.19 1.29
C GLY A 529 -12.67 -11.17 1.39
N LEU A 530 -11.56 -11.45 0.75
CA LEU A 530 -10.40 -10.55 0.71
C LEU A 530 -10.69 -9.27 -0.10
N SER A 531 -11.42 -9.39 -1.20
CA SER A 531 -11.86 -8.25 -2.02
C SER A 531 -12.83 -7.35 -1.27
N VAL A 532 -13.78 -7.94 -0.54
CA VAL A 532 -14.75 -7.19 0.29
C VAL A 532 -14.06 -6.54 1.49
N GLU A 533 -13.09 -7.21 2.14
CA GLU A 533 -12.28 -6.62 3.23
C GLU A 533 -11.53 -5.38 2.74
N THR A 534 -10.93 -5.45 1.55
CA THR A 534 -10.16 -4.34 0.97
C THR A 534 -11.06 -3.18 0.57
N SER A 535 -12.15 -3.47 -0.15
CA SER A 535 -13.11 -2.42 -0.59
C SER A 535 -13.81 -1.75 0.58
N SER A 536 -14.13 -2.51 1.64
CA SER A 536 -14.72 -1.97 2.86
C SER A 536 -13.75 -1.07 3.63
N HIS A 537 -12.46 -1.43 3.67
CA HIS A 537 -11.42 -0.61 4.30
C HIS A 537 -11.25 0.73 3.58
N ASP A 538 -11.20 0.69 2.24
CA ASP A 538 -11.04 1.87 1.41
C ASP A 538 -12.25 2.83 1.56
N MET A 539 -13.45 2.28 1.55
CA MET A 539 -14.68 3.03 1.75
C MET A 539 -14.77 3.63 3.17
N MET A 540 -14.31 2.90 4.19
CA MET A 540 -14.27 3.41 5.57
C MET A 540 -13.28 4.57 5.71
N MET A 541 -12.10 4.50 5.07
CA MET A 541 -11.14 5.61 5.07
C MET A 541 -11.71 6.86 4.39
N LEU A 542 -12.46 6.70 3.30
CA LEU A 542 -13.16 7.80 2.63
C LEU A 542 -14.23 8.42 3.53
N LEU A 543 -15.03 7.60 4.23
CA LEU A 543 -16.07 8.07 5.14
C LEU A 543 -15.48 8.83 6.34
N LEU A 544 -14.41 8.32 6.95
CA LEU A 544 -13.72 9.02 8.04
C LEU A 544 -13.17 10.38 7.60
N LYS A 545 -12.55 10.44 6.42
CA LYS A 545 -12.08 11.70 5.84
C LYS A 545 -13.22 12.68 5.54
N SER A 546 -14.36 12.17 5.11
CA SER A 546 -15.56 13.01 4.85
C SER A 546 -16.13 13.58 6.14
N ILE A 547 -16.12 12.81 7.24
CA ILE A 547 -16.52 13.28 8.57
C ILE A 547 -15.57 14.36 9.06
N ASP A 548 -14.24 14.15 8.94
CA ASP A 548 -13.23 15.13 9.37
C ASP A 548 -13.35 16.45 8.58
N SER A 549 -13.63 16.37 7.27
CA SER A 549 -13.87 17.54 6.43
C SER A 549 -15.13 18.28 6.85
N LEU A 550 -16.21 17.55 7.14
CA LEU A 550 -17.47 18.13 7.62
C LEU A 550 -17.31 18.79 9.00
N ASP A 551 -16.56 18.16 9.90
CA ASP A 551 -16.24 18.72 11.22
C ASP A 551 -15.44 20.03 11.10
N SER A 552 -14.56 20.13 10.11
CA SER A 552 -13.82 21.36 9.83
C SER A 552 -14.74 22.46 9.32
N VAL A 553 -15.66 22.14 8.41
CA VAL A 553 -16.66 23.08 7.87
C VAL A 553 -17.63 23.54 8.97
N ILE A 554 -18.13 22.62 9.79
CA ILE A 554 -19.02 22.96 10.93
C ILE A 554 -18.33 23.91 11.90
N LYS A 555 -17.05 23.67 12.24
CA LYS A 555 -16.26 24.56 13.10
C LYS A 555 -16.08 25.94 12.47
N GLU A 556 -15.82 26.02 11.17
CA GLU A 556 -15.64 27.30 10.46
C GLU A 556 -16.94 28.10 10.41
N ILE A 557 -18.07 27.44 10.19
CA ILE A 557 -19.41 28.06 10.22
C ILE A 557 -19.80 28.50 11.63
N SER A 558 -19.57 27.68 12.64
CA SER A 558 -19.87 28.03 14.04
C SER A 558 -19.02 29.20 14.57
N TYR A 559 -17.83 29.42 13.99
CA TYR A 559 -16.96 30.55 14.35
C TYR A 559 -17.38 31.87 13.70
N ASN A 560 -17.99 31.82 12.50
CA ASN A 560 -18.46 32.96 11.77
C ASN A 560 -19.98 33.17 12.03
N SER A 561 -20.32 33.93 13.06
CA SER A 561 -21.67 34.17 13.55
C SER A 561 -22.67 34.83 12.54
N LEU A 562 -22.43 34.74 11.25
CA LEU A 562 -23.21 35.34 10.13
C LEU A 562 -24.00 34.30 9.31
N PHE A 563 -23.96 33.01 9.65
CA PHE A 563 -24.62 31.98 8.85
C PHE A 563 -25.90 31.43 9.48
N ASP A 564 -26.83 31.00 8.62
CA ASP A 564 -28.14 30.51 8.91
C ASP A 564 -28.11 29.21 9.74
N THR A 565 -28.86 29.19 10.86
CA THR A 565 -28.99 28.05 11.78
C THR A 565 -29.50 26.77 11.14
N ASP A 566 -30.13 26.86 9.97
CA ASP A 566 -30.67 25.69 9.25
C ASP A 566 -29.58 24.96 8.47
N ILE A 567 -28.58 25.66 7.95
CA ILE A 567 -27.39 25.03 7.31
C ILE A 567 -26.57 24.26 8.32
N GLU A 568 -26.37 24.79 9.52
CA GLU A 568 -25.64 24.10 10.59
C GLU A 568 -26.34 22.81 11.00
N LYS A 569 -27.67 22.81 11.13
CA LYS A 569 -28.48 21.61 11.42
C LYS A 569 -28.37 20.57 10.31
N GLU A 570 -28.36 21.02 9.05
CA GLU A 570 -28.27 20.12 7.91
C GLU A 570 -26.88 19.45 7.81
N LEU A 571 -25.80 20.20 8.07
CA LEU A 571 -24.44 19.68 8.17
C LEU A 571 -24.29 18.67 9.32
N HIS A 572 -24.87 18.94 10.49
CA HIS A 572 -24.90 17.98 11.60
C HIS A 572 -25.70 16.71 11.25
N SER A 573 -26.78 16.84 10.47
CA SER A 573 -27.55 15.68 9.99
C SER A 573 -26.70 14.83 9.02
N ILE A 574 -26.02 15.46 8.06
CA ILE A 574 -25.13 14.78 7.12
C ILE A 574 -23.98 14.08 7.87
N ARG A 575 -23.38 14.77 8.85
CA ARG A 575 -22.35 14.17 9.73
C ARG A 575 -22.87 12.93 10.45
N GLY A 576 -24.07 13.00 10.98
CA GLY A 576 -24.74 11.87 11.64
C GLY A 576 -24.95 10.68 10.70
N MET A 577 -25.36 10.94 9.45
CA MET A 577 -25.52 9.91 8.42
C MET A 577 -24.18 9.27 8.04
N LEU A 578 -23.14 10.07 7.83
CA LEU A 578 -21.80 9.55 7.50
C LEU A 578 -21.21 8.74 8.65
N SER A 579 -21.38 9.17 9.90
CA SER A 579 -20.96 8.42 11.08
C SER A 579 -21.67 7.07 11.17
N PHE A 580 -22.99 7.07 10.91
CA PHE A 580 -23.77 5.83 10.87
C PHE A 580 -23.29 4.85 9.77
N VAL A 581 -23.03 5.35 8.56
CA VAL A 581 -22.49 4.50 7.46
C VAL A 581 -21.09 3.98 7.82
N THR A 582 -20.26 4.79 8.46
CA THR A 582 -18.92 4.39 8.92
C THR A 582 -18.99 3.26 9.95
N ASP A 583 -19.94 3.33 10.89
CA ASP A 583 -20.12 2.28 11.89
C ASP A 583 -20.67 0.99 11.27
N GLN A 584 -21.59 1.09 10.29
CA GLN A 584 -22.04 -0.07 9.50
C GLN A 584 -20.90 -0.72 8.72
N MET A 585 -19.99 0.08 8.14
CA MET A 585 -18.83 -0.44 7.42
C MET A 585 -17.81 -1.11 8.36
N LYS A 586 -17.60 -0.58 9.59
CA LYS A 586 -16.81 -1.24 10.63
C LYS A 586 -17.38 -2.61 11.00
N ASP A 587 -18.71 -2.70 11.12
CA ASP A 587 -19.39 -3.96 11.41
C ASP A 587 -19.20 -4.95 10.27
N ILE A 588 -19.31 -4.51 9.00
CA ILE A 588 -19.03 -5.33 7.81
C ILE A 588 -17.56 -5.78 7.79
N GLN A 589 -16.60 -4.91 8.09
CA GLN A 589 -15.17 -5.30 8.19
C GLN A 589 -14.92 -6.36 9.26
N LEU A 590 -15.63 -6.31 10.38
CA LEU A 590 -15.54 -7.34 11.43
C LEU A 590 -15.98 -8.72 10.91
N LEU A 591 -16.85 -8.78 9.91
CA LEU A 591 -17.32 -10.04 9.29
C LEU A 591 -16.22 -10.70 8.43
N PHE A 592 -15.40 -9.88 7.76
CA PHE A 592 -14.40 -10.35 6.79
C PHE A 592 -12.97 -10.34 7.34
N ARG A 593 -12.72 -9.77 8.52
CA ARG A 593 -11.39 -9.86 9.17
C ARG A 593 -11.03 -11.32 9.37
N SER A 594 -10.08 -11.75 8.56
CA SER A 594 -9.62 -13.12 8.49
C SER A 594 -9.08 -13.64 9.83
N SER A 595 -8.93 -14.94 9.91
CA SER A 595 -8.46 -15.82 10.99
C SER A 595 -7.22 -15.40 11.82
N LYS A 596 -6.72 -14.18 11.67
CA LYS A 596 -5.54 -13.64 12.39
C LYS A 596 -5.86 -13.10 13.80
N GLN A 597 -7.13 -13.00 14.19
CA GLN A 597 -7.46 -12.62 15.57
C GLN A 597 -7.12 -13.77 16.55
N ARG A 598 -6.42 -13.43 17.62
CA ARG A 598 -6.11 -14.38 18.69
C ARG A 598 -7.41 -14.89 19.29
N ARG A 599 -7.65 -16.22 19.28
CA ARG A 599 -8.81 -16.85 19.93
C ARG A 599 -8.79 -16.50 21.41
N ARG A 600 -9.90 -15.97 21.92
CA ARG A 600 -10.09 -15.60 23.33
C ARG A 600 -11.40 -16.20 23.85
N GLU A 601 -11.59 -16.25 25.14
CA GLU A 601 -12.89 -16.56 25.72
C GLU A 601 -13.84 -15.38 25.53
N ILE A 602 -14.96 -15.62 24.90
CA ILE A 602 -15.96 -14.62 24.53
C ILE A 602 -17.30 -15.06 25.14
N ARG A 603 -17.98 -14.16 25.82
CA ARG A 603 -19.33 -14.39 26.31
C ARG A 603 -20.32 -14.22 25.15
N ILE A 604 -21.13 -15.22 24.92
CA ILE A 604 -22.13 -15.19 23.81
C ILE A 604 -23.09 -14.02 23.97
N LEU A 605 -23.48 -13.69 25.20
CA LEU A 605 -24.38 -12.57 25.49
C LEU A 605 -23.82 -11.23 24.97
N ASP A 606 -22.51 -11.00 25.07
CA ASP A 606 -21.90 -9.74 24.64
C ASP A 606 -21.97 -9.60 23.10
N ILE A 607 -21.87 -10.71 22.38
CA ILE A 607 -22.02 -10.74 20.93
C ILE A 607 -23.49 -10.55 20.52
N LEU A 608 -24.42 -11.18 21.21
CA LEU A 608 -25.87 -10.98 20.96
C LEU A 608 -26.29 -9.52 21.15
N GLN A 609 -25.77 -8.83 22.16
CA GLN A 609 -26.04 -7.40 22.36
C GLN A 609 -25.51 -6.53 21.22
N LYS A 610 -24.38 -6.91 20.60
CA LYS A 610 -23.87 -6.24 19.39
C LYS A 610 -24.79 -6.47 18.21
N VAL A 611 -25.20 -7.70 17.98
CA VAL A 611 -26.12 -8.07 16.89
C VAL A 611 -27.48 -7.41 17.06
N GLU A 612 -28.03 -7.35 18.27
CA GLU A 612 -29.26 -6.64 18.60
C GLU A 612 -29.20 -5.17 18.18
N LYS A 613 -28.10 -4.47 18.48
CA LYS A 613 -27.90 -3.08 18.07
C LYS A 613 -27.86 -2.93 16.54
N ILE A 614 -27.22 -3.85 15.83
CA ILE A 614 -27.16 -3.87 14.37
C ILE A 614 -28.56 -3.98 13.77
N TYR A 615 -29.37 -4.89 14.29
CA TYR A 615 -30.70 -5.18 13.72
C TYR A 615 -31.85 -4.39 14.33
N ALA A 616 -31.62 -3.55 15.34
CA ALA A 616 -32.68 -2.83 16.09
C ALA A 616 -33.66 -2.07 15.18
N ARG A 617 -33.16 -1.42 14.13
CA ARG A 617 -34.02 -0.70 13.14
C ARG A 617 -34.81 -1.66 12.27
N SER A 618 -34.17 -2.73 11.81
CA SER A 618 -34.82 -3.74 10.95
C SER A 618 -35.90 -4.52 11.69
N LEU A 619 -35.64 -4.89 12.93
CA LEU A 619 -36.64 -5.54 13.82
C LEU A 619 -37.85 -4.61 14.04
N LYS A 620 -37.62 -3.34 14.35
CA LYS A 620 -38.68 -2.36 14.55
C LYS A 620 -39.49 -2.10 13.26
N ARG A 621 -38.82 -1.97 12.11
CA ARG A 621 -39.46 -1.74 10.81
C ARG A 621 -40.38 -2.89 10.40
N ASN A 622 -40.01 -4.13 10.69
CA ASN A 622 -40.74 -5.33 10.34
C ASN A 622 -41.69 -5.83 11.46
N ASN A 623 -41.87 -5.04 12.53
CA ASN A 623 -42.67 -5.40 13.71
C ASN A 623 -42.30 -6.74 14.34
N ILE A 624 -40.98 -7.05 14.39
CA ILE A 624 -40.50 -8.32 14.95
C ILE A 624 -40.15 -8.13 16.42
N THR A 625 -40.71 -8.95 17.29
CA THR A 625 -40.37 -8.97 18.71
C THR A 625 -39.15 -9.85 18.94
N TYR A 626 -38.16 -9.33 19.66
CA TYR A 626 -36.91 -10.04 19.98
C TYR A 626 -36.79 -10.28 21.48
N LYS A 627 -36.49 -11.53 21.91
CA LYS A 627 -36.27 -11.88 23.30
C LYS A 627 -35.08 -12.83 23.48
N VAL A 628 -34.36 -12.66 24.59
CA VAL A 628 -33.27 -13.56 25.00
C VAL A 628 -33.59 -14.17 26.35
N HIS A 629 -33.64 -15.49 26.38
CA HIS A 629 -33.83 -16.32 27.56
C HIS A 629 -32.49 -16.88 28.03
N LYS A 630 -32.27 -16.98 29.33
CA LYS A 630 -31.05 -17.49 29.94
C LYS A 630 -31.36 -18.62 30.87
N ILE A 631 -30.70 -19.77 30.71
CA ILE A 631 -30.79 -20.97 31.53
C ILE A 631 -29.40 -21.38 31.95
N GLY A 632 -29.20 -21.63 33.25
CA GLY A 632 -27.93 -22.07 33.81
C GLY A 632 -26.83 -20.98 33.81
N SER A 633 -25.58 -21.42 33.72
CA SER A 633 -24.40 -20.57 33.79
C SER A 633 -24.14 -19.73 32.51
N PRO A 634 -23.48 -18.58 32.56
CA PRO A 634 -23.13 -17.82 31.34
C PRO A 634 -22.25 -18.63 30.39
N ILE A 635 -22.61 -18.64 29.10
CA ILE A 635 -21.84 -19.34 28.07
C ILE A 635 -20.65 -18.47 27.63
N ALA A 636 -19.44 -18.99 27.85
CA ALA A 636 -18.19 -18.42 27.33
C ALA A 636 -17.53 -19.47 26.41
N VAL A 637 -17.11 -19.04 25.21
CA VAL A 637 -16.55 -19.92 24.19
C VAL A 637 -15.21 -19.40 23.70
N LYS A 638 -14.27 -20.29 23.41
CA LYS A 638 -12.95 -19.93 22.87
C LYS A 638 -13.02 -19.74 21.37
N CYS A 639 -13.21 -18.48 20.95
CA CYS A 639 -13.50 -18.13 19.56
C CYS A 639 -12.94 -16.76 19.21
N THR A 640 -13.28 -16.22 18.05
CA THR A 640 -13.11 -14.81 17.67
C THR A 640 -14.47 -14.13 17.53
N ASP A 641 -14.55 -12.83 17.84
CA ASP A 641 -15.78 -12.04 17.70
C ASP A 641 -16.35 -12.17 16.28
N ALA A 642 -15.48 -12.14 15.26
CA ALA A 642 -15.88 -12.22 13.85
C ALA A 642 -16.65 -13.50 13.51
N VAL A 643 -16.20 -14.66 13.99
CA VAL A 643 -16.88 -15.94 13.72
C VAL A 643 -18.29 -15.96 14.34
N LEU A 644 -18.41 -15.56 15.61
CA LEU A 644 -19.72 -15.56 16.28
C LEU A 644 -20.67 -14.51 15.68
N LEU A 645 -20.17 -13.34 15.34
CA LEU A 645 -20.95 -12.31 14.64
C LEU A 645 -21.46 -12.86 13.31
N GLN A 646 -20.61 -13.46 12.48
CA GLN A 646 -21.02 -14.00 11.19
C GLN A 646 -22.08 -15.09 11.29
N VAL A 647 -21.92 -16.01 12.23
CA VAL A 647 -22.93 -17.06 12.49
C VAL A 647 -24.27 -16.44 12.86
N LEU A 648 -24.28 -15.52 13.82
CA LEU A 648 -25.53 -14.90 14.29
C LEU A 648 -26.16 -13.99 13.22
N ILE A 649 -25.38 -13.23 12.48
CA ILE A 649 -25.88 -12.39 11.39
C ILE A 649 -26.56 -13.23 10.32
N ASN A 650 -25.97 -14.36 9.91
CA ASN A 650 -26.59 -15.25 8.95
C ASN A 650 -27.96 -15.81 9.44
N LEU A 651 -28.07 -16.09 10.75
CA LEU A 651 -29.34 -16.53 11.34
C LEU A 651 -30.35 -15.38 11.41
N PHE A 652 -29.94 -14.19 11.82
CA PHE A 652 -30.84 -13.03 11.87
C PHE A 652 -31.34 -12.63 10.48
N ASP A 653 -30.44 -12.57 9.46
CA ASP A 653 -30.84 -12.28 8.08
C ASP A 653 -31.85 -13.29 7.52
N ASN A 654 -31.69 -14.57 7.87
CA ASN A 654 -32.62 -15.59 7.47
C ASN A 654 -33.97 -15.41 8.19
N ALA A 655 -33.98 -15.24 9.50
CA ALA A 655 -35.18 -15.06 10.27
C ALA A 655 -35.96 -13.80 9.86
N ILE A 656 -35.27 -12.67 9.72
CA ILE A 656 -35.92 -11.42 9.31
C ILE A 656 -36.52 -11.52 7.90
N TYR A 657 -35.80 -12.15 6.97
CA TYR A 657 -36.32 -12.38 5.61
C TYR A 657 -37.62 -13.19 5.64
N TRP A 658 -37.61 -14.37 6.27
CA TRP A 658 -38.77 -15.22 6.30
C TRP A 658 -39.96 -14.64 7.09
N LEU A 659 -39.67 -13.89 8.16
CA LEU A 659 -40.67 -13.14 8.90
C LEU A 659 -41.22 -11.95 8.13
N SER A 660 -40.45 -11.36 7.18
CA SER A 660 -40.97 -10.27 6.34
C SER A 660 -41.92 -10.73 5.24
N VAL A 661 -41.78 -11.99 4.79
CA VAL A 661 -42.59 -12.58 3.71
C VAL A 661 -43.96 -13.09 4.22
N ILE A 662 -44.04 -13.47 5.49
CA ILE A 662 -45.31 -13.95 6.05
C ILE A 662 -46.24 -12.81 6.46
N ASP A 663 -47.54 -12.99 6.19
CA ASP A 663 -48.58 -12.08 6.66
C ASP A 663 -49.10 -12.57 8.03
N SER A 664 -48.35 -12.29 9.08
CA SER A 664 -48.67 -12.66 10.46
C SER A 664 -48.47 -11.47 11.38
N ASN A 665 -49.36 -11.34 12.36
CA ASN A 665 -49.22 -10.34 13.43
C ASN A 665 -48.27 -10.79 14.55
N ASP A 666 -47.90 -12.07 14.60
CA ASP A 666 -47.03 -12.65 15.61
C ASP A 666 -45.66 -12.99 15.00
N LYS A 667 -44.83 -11.95 14.86
CA LYS A 667 -43.45 -12.05 14.34
C LYS A 667 -42.46 -12.01 15.48
N ARG A 668 -41.84 -13.15 15.79
CA ARG A 668 -40.93 -13.28 16.95
C ARG A 668 -39.62 -13.96 16.57
N ILE A 669 -38.54 -13.48 17.22
CA ILE A 669 -37.25 -14.18 17.30
C ILE A 669 -36.93 -14.36 18.79
N GLU A 670 -36.75 -15.60 19.20
CA GLU A 670 -36.38 -15.95 20.57
C GLU A 670 -35.04 -16.70 20.58
N ILE A 671 -34.14 -16.26 21.44
CA ILE A 671 -32.84 -16.91 21.60
C ILE A 671 -32.73 -17.42 23.03
N THR A 672 -32.48 -18.73 23.19
CA THR A 672 -32.25 -19.35 24.48
C THR A 672 -30.77 -19.65 24.65
N LEU A 673 -30.14 -19.05 25.67
CA LEU A 673 -28.77 -19.35 26.09
C LEU A 673 -28.85 -20.43 27.18
N ASP A 674 -28.56 -21.69 26.80
CA ASP A 674 -28.55 -22.84 27.71
C ASP A 674 -27.09 -23.11 28.14
N GLY A 675 -26.73 -22.58 29.29
CA GLY A 675 -25.37 -22.71 29.84
C GLY A 675 -25.09 -24.10 30.42
N ASP A 676 -26.13 -24.88 30.78
CA ASP A 676 -25.98 -26.21 31.34
C ASP A 676 -25.60 -27.20 30.22
N ASN A 677 -26.19 -27.05 29.04
CA ASN A 677 -25.87 -27.83 27.84
C ASN A 677 -24.85 -27.15 26.90
N LYS A 678 -24.32 -25.96 27.24
CA LYS A 678 -23.41 -25.15 26.42
C LYS A 678 -23.92 -24.97 24.98
N GLN A 679 -25.17 -24.61 24.82
CA GLN A 679 -25.82 -24.46 23.52
C GLN A 679 -26.61 -23.15 23.43
N VAL A 680 -26.76 -22.66 22.21
CA VAL A 680 -27.63 -21.53 21.89
C VAL A 680 -28.70 -21.99 20.93
N ILE A 681 -29.95 -21.85 21.35
CA ILE A 681 -31.12 -22.18 20.52
C ILE A 681 -31.64 -20.86 19.94
N PHE A 682 -31.63 -20.74 18.64
CA PHE A 682 -32.14 -19.61 17.88
C PHE A 682 -33.46 -20.04 17.20
N SER A 683 -34.55 -19.42 17.58
CA SER A 683 -35.91 -19.78 17.14
C SER A 683 -36.59 -18.57 16.51
N ASP A 684 -37.31 -18.77 15.41
CA ASP A 684 -38.20 -17.79 14.79
C ASP A 684 -39.64 -18.31 14.67
N SER A 685 -40.59 -17.40 14.50
CA SER A 685 -42.00 -17.73 14.24
C SER A 685 -42.36 -17.73 12.75
N GLY A 686 -41.38 -17.95 11.88
CA GLY A 686 -41.51 -17.97 10.42
C GLY A 686 -42.24 -19.24 9.91
N PRO A 687 -42.20 -19.50 8.60
CA PRO A 687 -42.88 -20.63 7.98
C PRO A 687 -42.26 -22.00 8.33
N GLY A 688 -41.10 -22.00 9.01
CA GLY A 688 -40.34 -23.21 9.27
C GLY A 688 -39.50 -23.68 8.08
N ILE A 689 -38.99 -24.91 8.20
CA ILE A 689 -38.18 -25.57 7.15
C ILE A 689 -38.89 -26.84 6.76
N TYR A 690 -39.16 -27.01 5.46
CA TYR A 690 -39.81 -28.24 4.94
C TYR A 690 -38.92 -29.45 5.19
N GLU A 691 -39.54 -30.61 5.47
CA GLU A 691 -38.79 -31.85 5.76
C GLU A 691 -37.84 -32.25 4.64
N ASP A 692 -38.23 -32.05 3.38
CA ASP A 692 -37.42 -32.35 2.21
C ASP A 692 -36.22 -31.45 2.06
N ASP A 693 -36.23 -30.23 2.64
CA ASP A 693 -35.16 -29.23 2.57
C ASP A 693 -34.13 -29.41 3.70
N LYS A 694 -34.52 -29.97 4.84
CA LYS A 694 -33.67 -30.12 6.03
C LYS A 694 -32.30 -30.73 5.76
N PRO A 695 -32.12 -31.78 4.92
CA PRO A 695 -30.82 -32.33 4.61
C PRO A 695 -29.89 -31.36 3.86
N TYR A 696 -30.46 -30.42 3.10
CA TYR A 696 -29.74 -29.59 2.13
C TYR A 696 -29.50 -28.15 2.59
N ILE A 697 -30.17 -27.65 3.64
CA ILE A 697 -30.06 -26.22 4.04
C ILE A 697 -28.65 -25.76 4.46
N PHE A 698 -27.79 -26.70 4.84
CA PHE A 698 -26.40 -26.45 5.15
C PHE A 698 -25.46 -26.74 3.98
N GLU A 699 -25.98 -27.15 2.82
CA GLU A 699 -25.18 -27.33 1.62
C GLU A 699 -24.91 -25.98 0.91
N ALA A 700 -23.76 -25.88 0.27
CA ALA A 700 -23.41 -24.65 -0.45
C ALA A 700 -24.36 -24.43 -1.64
N PHE A 701 -24.77 -23.18 -1.84
CA PHE A 701 -25.69 -22.74 -2.91
C PHE A 701 -27.13 -23.24 -2.82
N TYR A 702 -27.51 -23.91 -1.75
CA TYR A 702 -28.89 -24.25 -1.50
C TYR A 702 -29.64 -23.05 -0.89
N SER A 703 -30.69 -22.56 -1.54
CA SER A 703 -31.49 -21.42 -1.08
C SER A 703 -32.93 -21.54 -1.50
N GLY A 704 -33.86 -21.38 -0.55
CA GLY A 704 -35.26 -21.19 -0.82
C GLY A 704 -35.68 -19.72 -1.08
N LYS A 705 -34.75 -18.78 -1.12
CA LYS A 705 -34.99 -17.36 -1.44
C LYS A 705 -34.81 -17.13 -2.93
N GLU A 706 -35.68 -16.31 -3.57
CA GLU A 706 -35.65 -16.05 -5.02
C GLU A 706 -34.31 -15.44 -5.49
N GLU A 707 -33.67 -14.60 -4.67
CA GLU A 707 -32.35 -14.00 -4.96
C GLU A 707 -31.26 -14.47 -4.00
N GLY A 708 -31.51 -15.56 -3.26
CA GLY A 708 -30.58 -16.05 -2.23
C GLY A 708 -29.40 -16.81 -2.83
N ARG A 709 -28.17 -16.43 -2.44
CA ARG A 709 -26.93 -17.13 -2.88
C ARG A 709 -26.73 -18.51 -2.23
N GLY A 710 -27.51 -18.88 -1.21
CA GLY A 710 -27.42 -20.17 -0.54
C GLY A 710 -26.13 -20.47 0.22
N LEU A 711 -25.41 -19.43 0.66
CA LEU A 711 -24.11 -19.57 1.30
C LEU A 711 -24.12 -19.31 2.81
N GLY A 712 -25.14 -18.63 3.35
CA GLY A 712 -25.13 -18.15 4.74
C GLY A 712 -25.03 -19.26 5.78
N LEU A 713 -25.92 -20.25 5.73
CA LEU A 713 -25.94 -21.39 6.67
C LEU A 713 -24.72 -22.31 6.46
N TYR A 714 -24.32 -22.53 5.22
CA TYR A 714 -23.11 -23.27 4.90
C TYR A 714 -21.88 -22.65 5.55
N ILE A 715 -21.68 -21.34 5.38
CA ILE A 715 -20.55 -20.60 5.99
C ILE A 715 -20.62 -20.68 7.52
N ALA A 716 -21.80 -20.46 8.10
CA ALA A 716 -21.99 -20.55 9.55
C ALA A 716 -21.54 -21.91 10.10
N ARG A 717 -21.95 -23.02 9.45
CA ARG A 717 -21.58 -24.37 9.86
C ARG A 717 -20.10 -24.66 9.69
N GLN A 718 -19.49 -24.22 8.57
CA GLN A 718 -18.05 -24.41 8.33
C GLN A 718 -17.18 -23.64 9.34
N LEU A 719 -17.54 -22.40 9.69
CA LEU A 719 -16.85 -21.62 10.68
C LEU A 719 -16.88 -22.27 12.07
N LEU A 720 -18.01 -22.79 12.47
CA LEU A 720 -18.18 -23.46 13.76
C LEU A 720 -17.41 -24.78 13.79
N ARG A 721 -17.50 -25.61 12.74
CA ARG A 721 -16.78 -26.90 12.65
C ARG A 721 -15.26 -26.76 12.69
N ARG A 722 -14.69 -25.70 12.13
CA ARG A 722 -13.25 -25.37 12.25
C ARG A 722 -12.80 -25.13 13.70
N LEU A 723 -13.73 -24.83 14.58
CA LEU A 723 -13.47 -24.62 16.01
C LEU A 723 -13.83 -25.83 16.87
N GLY A 724 -14.35 -26.91 16.25
CA GLY A 724 -14.85 -28.08 16.92
C GLY A 724 -16.27 -27.92 17.48
N TYR A 725 -17.03 -26.94 16.98
CA TYR A 725 -18.42 -26.65 17.30
C TYR A 725 -19.32 -27.06 16.10
N ASP A 726 -20.64 -27.15 16.29
CA ASP A 726 -21.54 -27.40 15.16
C ASP A 726 -22.86 -26.60 15.29
N ILE A 727 -23.59 -26.52 14.19
CA ILE A 727 -24.93 -25.96 14.09
C ILE A 727 -25.83 -26.97 13.36
N TYR A 728 -27.03 -27.20 13.88
CA TYR A 728 -28.01 -28.10 13.31
C TYR A 728 -29.44 -27.59 13.56
N ILE A 729 -30.42 -28.18 12.85
CA ILE A 729 -31.85 -27.95 13.10
C ILE A 729 -32.24 -28.83 14.28
N SER A 730 -33.00 -28.29 15.23
CA SER A 730 -33.52 -29.05 16.33
C SER A 730 -34.65 -30.00 15.87
N GLU A 731 -34.49 -31.27 16.21
CA GLU A 731 -35.53 -32.30 16.07
C GLU A 731 -36.19 -32.62 17.41
N ILE A 732 -35.66 -32.05 18.50
CA ILE A 732 -36.11 -32.33 19.87
C ILE A 732 -37.17 -31.31 20.28
N GLN A 733 -38.36 -31.81 20.68
CA GLN A 733 -39.52 -30.99 21.04
C GLN A 733 -39.21 -29.97 22.18
N SER A 734 -38.29 -30.29 23.09
CA SER A 734 -37.88 -29.40 24.18
C SER A 734 -37.01 -28.22 23.73
N GLU A 735 -36.36 -28.33 22.57
CA GLU A 735 -35.53 -27.29 21.95
C GLU A 735 -36.34 -26.41 20.98
N ASN A 736 -37.54 -26.91 20.53
CA ASN A 736 -38.41 -26.15 19.64
C ASN A 736 -39.18 -25.10 20.46
N LYS A 737 -38.69 -23.86 20.47
CA LYS A 737 -39.27 -22.77 21.26
C LYS A 737 -40.38 -22.03 20.51
N LEU A 738 -40.28 -21.94 19.19
CA LEU A 738 -41.29 -21.33 18.31
C LEU A 738 -41.65 -22.27 17.16
N SER A 739 -42.75 -21.96 16.49
CA SER A 739 -43.30 -22.80 15.41
C SER A 739 -42.51 -22.80 14.10
N GLY A 740 -41.62 -21.84 13.91
CA GLY A 740 -40.78 -21.69 12.70
C GLY A 740 -39.49 -22.49 12.76
N ALA A 741 -38.39 -21.90 12.25
CA ALA A 741 -37.09 -22.57 12.28
C ALA A 741 -36.46 -22.50 13.68
N ASN A 742 -35.87 -23.63 14.11
CA ASN A 742 -35.17 -23.75 15.39
C ASN A 742 -33.75 -24.29 15.15
N PHE A 743 -32.76 -23.42 15.21
CA PHE A 743 -31.36 -23.79 15.05
C PHE A 743 -30.68 -23.92 16.41
N VAL A 744 -29.90 -24.98 16.58
CA VAL A 744 -29.08 -25.19 17.77
C VAL A 744 -27.61 -25.05 17.43
N ILE A 745 -26.93 -24.13 18.09
CA ILE A 745 -25.47 -23.98 18.03
C ILE A 745 -24.89 -24.69 19.25
N ASN A 746 -24.17 -25.78 19.03
CA ASN A 746 -23.54 -26.55 20.09
C ASN A 746 -22.07 -26.21 20.27
N PHE A 747 -21.68 -25.79 21.46
CA PHE A 747 -20.33 -25.43 21.84
C PHE A 747 -19.60 -26.54 22.65
N ILE A 748 -20.14 -27.71 22.73
CA ILE A 748 -19.43 -28.88 23.24
C ILE A 748 -18.51 -29.39 22.12
N LYS A 749 -17.22 -29.45 22.38
CA LYS A 749 -16.28 -30.04 21.42
C LYS A 749 -16.60 -31.51 21.24
N ALA A 750 -16.82 -31.97 20.01
CA ALA A 750 -16.81 -33.39 19.72
C ALA A 750 -15.46 -33.97 20.14
N GLU A 751 -15.46 -35.00 20.97
CA GLU A 751 -14.25 -35.76 21.27
C GLU A 751 -13.73 -36.31 19.93
N SER A 752 -12.51 -35.91 19.55
CA SER A 752 -11.80 -36.50 18.42
C SER A 752 -11.52 -37.95 18.80
N ASN A 753 -12.27 -38.91 18.26
CA ASN A 753 -11.79 -40.28 18.20
C ASN A 753 -10.50 -40.26 17.36
N GLU A 754 -9.37 -40.47 18.02
CA GLU A 754 -8.06 -40.69 17.42
C GLU A 754 -8.08 -41.92 16.46
#